data_cece877ceee14da8c9d3c7ce3bd05dac
#
_entry.id   cece877ceee14da8c9d3c7ce3bd05dac
#
_cell.length_a   1.000
_cell.length_b   1.000
_cell.length_c   1.000
_cell.angle_alpha   90.00
_cell.angle_beta   90.00
_cell.angle_gamma   90.00
#
_symmetry.space_group_name_H-M   'P 1'
#
loop_
_entity.id
_entity.type
_entity.pdbx_description
1 polymer ?
#
loop_
_entity_poly.entity_id
_entity_poly.type
_entity_poly.pdbx_seq_one_letter_code
_entity_poly.pdbx_strand_id
1 'polypeptide(L)'
;MKETSKNQPSEDLKSVKRLHRHDKSIMQSILKFLYQPIDPSSLGITRVLFGFLMIFDITQERGMVYINLRWGDPKACEFPLLSNLPILSADWMHILYLSMIAAAIGICIGFYYRIASIWLALGHWYLILIDKTAWNNHTYLFGLFTIFFSVTNANRWWSVDGVLNQKINNVHIPRWNLALFQFQIFLVYFLAGVKKLNSDWITGSSVTTVGSHWVFAPLRLLLTTQQISQYVLHYGGLIFDLIEGYLLFFNITRPLGIALGIYFHICNSQIFTIGIFPYAMLATLHIFCNPDWPKKVIMRLSPRWRKYFLLDTPPKYSASNCYYNDYNPDDTGSRIQQFNSQNRLTMAILAGYVTLQLFLPFSHFITQGYNTWNERGLYGYSWDMMVNSWSYPKIKILVVDLSNGKHFIGGADSRFLRWSTYPSMIKQYGNCLAKQMKTSYEIKQPAVYLDIWKSMNGRFRQRLINPKVDIVSAPWSPWKKTPWLMPLLANLTNWRNKMPELKKRYSIDDKSRIIRFYADFPGYTQEVPVPAALQANLTVLEGQVEVNASRYIYKLNPKMTIRLPSNVTHTVTVTSERPAAYFYRIENATLARILAEEKENIKNRVEDYSPKSYLTYFSTSVRFVTGNIIEFLKSKVLIYYHIAINTFDAIQNIIESENITDSTLDSVSPSNN
;
A
#
# COMPACT_ATOMS: atom_id res chain seq x y z
N MET A 1 -19.96 65.06 49.40
CA MET A 1 -20.57 63.80 48.95
C MET A 1 -20.18 63.55 47.51
N LYS A 2 -19.19 62.69 47.27
CA LYS A 2 -18.87 62.14 45.96
C LYS A 2 -18.92 60.63 46.10
N GLU A 3 -20.01 60.03 45.57
CA GLU A 3 -20.15 58.57 45.45
C GLU A 3 -19.21 58.07 44.33
N THR A 4 -18.30 57.22 44.71
CA THR A 4 -17.47 56.44 43.77
C THR A 4 -18.22 55.20 43.35
N SER A 5 -18.78 55.28 42.13
CA SER A 5 -19.36 54.13 41.43
C SER A 5 -18.28 53.10 41.17
N LYS A 6 -18.31 51.96 41.85
CA LYS A 6 -17.55 50.76 41.55
C LYS A 6 -18.17 50.07 40.32
N ASN A 7 -17.57 50.26 39.15
CA ASN A 7 -17.90 49.46 37.97
C ASN A 7 -17.62 47.99 38.25
N GLN A 8 -18.65 47.16 38.42
CA GLN A 8 -18.55 45.71 38.37
C GLN A 8 -18.31 45.29 36.90
N PRO A 9 -17.30 44.45 36.62
CA PRO A 9 -17.09 43.94 35.26
C PRO A 9 -18.34 43.15 34.82
N SER A 10 -18.79 43.39 33.58
CA SER A 10 -19.95 42.71 32.97
C SER A 10 -19.82 41.20 33.05
N GLU A 11 -20.92 40.46 33.16
CA GLU A 11 -20.95 38.99 33.26
C GLU A 11 -20.26 38.32 32.06
N ASP A 12 -20.28 38.94 30.89
CA ASP A 12 -19.57 38.53 29.68
C ASP A 12 -18.04 38.53 29.88
N LEU A 13 -17.49 39.52 30.58
CA LEU A 13 -16.05 39.59 30.84
C LEU A 13 -15.62 38.54 31.87
N LYS A 14 -16.51 38.16 32.79
CA LYS A 14 -16.28 37.06 33.75
C LYS A 14 -16.38 35.69 33.09
N SER A 15 -17.30 35.51 32.13
CA SER A 15 -17.45 34.29 31.34
C SER A 15 -16.22 34.04 30.41
N VAL A 16 -15.77 35.06 29.70
CA VAL A 16 -14.58 35.02 28.85
C VAL A 16 -13.32 34.73 29.68
N LYS A 17 -13.16 35.35 30.87
CA LYS A 17 -12.05 35.06 31.77
C LYS A 17 -12.10 33.64 32.36
N ARG A 18 -13.31 33.09 32.63
CA ARG A 18 -13.45 31.69 33.06
C ARG A 18 -13.11 30.71 31.95
N LEU A 19 -13.55 30.91 30.73
CA LEU A 19 -13.20 30.12 29.57
C LEU A 19 -11.68 30.14 29.34
N HIS A 20 -11.05 31.30 29.32
CA HIS A 20 -9.61 31.45 29.13
C HIS A 20 -8.77 30.80 30.25
N ARG A 21 -9.29 30.77 31.50
CA ARG A 21 -8.65 30.09 32.63
C ARG A 21 -8.82 28.55 32.54
N HIS A 22 -9.97 28.09 32.05
CA HIS A 22 -10.25 26.67 31.80
C HIS A 22 -9.38 26.11 30.68
N ASP A 23 -9.26 26.82 29.54
CA ASP A 23 -8.42 26.45 28.42
C ASP A 23 -6.93 26.38 28.79
N LYS A 24 -6.43 27.31 29.61
CA LYS A 24 -5.07 27.25 30.15
C LYS A 24 -4.86 26.02 31.04
N SER A 25 -5.85 25.61 31.81
CA SER A 25 -5.80 24.44 32.70
C SER A 25 -5.74 23.14 31.87
N ILE A 26 -6.56 23.00 30.82
CA ILE A 26 -6.55 21.84 29.91
C ILE A 26 -5.22 21.74 29.18
N MET A 27 -4.74 22.82 28.59
CA MET A 27 -3.43 22.87 27.91
C MET A 27 -2.29 22.44 28.83
N GLN A 28 -2.28 22.90 30.07
CA GLN A 28 -1.27 22.52 31.05
C GLN A 28 -1.37 21.03 31.43
N SER A 29 -2.58 20.47 31.51
CA SER A 29 -2.79 19.04 31.80
C SER A 29 -2.28 18.16 30.67
N ILE A 30 -2.56 18.54 29.41
CA ILE A 30 -2.04 17.83 28.22
C ILE A 30 -0.52 17.90 28.18
N LEU A 31 0.08 19.08 28.42
CA LEU A 31 1.52 19.25 28.46
C LEU A 31 2.15 18.37 29.54
N LYS A 32 1.60 18.37 30.77
CA LYS A 32 2.06 17.48 31.85
C LYS A 32 2.02 16.01 31.45
N PHE A 33 0.94 15.57 30.83
CA PHE A 33 0.79 14.18 30.36
C PHE A 33 1.81 13.82 29.28
N LEU A 34 2.00 14.66 28.27
CA LEU A 34 2.88 14.38 27.13
C LEU A 34 4.37 14.49 27.49
N TYR A 35 4.73 15.32 28.49
CA TYR A 35 6.10 15.45 28.96
C TYR A 35 6.41 14.59 30.18
N GLN A 36 5.46 13.78 30.65
CA GLN A 36 5.72 12.81 31.71
C GLN A 36 6.90 11.90 31.31
N PRO A 37 7.93 11.75 32.17
CA PRO A 37 9.05 10.87 31.88
C PRO A 37 8.60 9.41 31.86
N ILE A 38 8.98 8.66 30.83
CA ILE A 38 8.70 7.24 30.68
C ILE A 38 9.98 6.46 30.38
N ASP A 39 9.96 5.16 30.63
CA ASP A 39 11.07 4.26 30.35
C ASP A 39 11.33 4.19 28.84
N PRO A 40 12.60 4.28 28.37
CA PRO A 40 12.95 4.29 26.96
C PRO A 40 12.92 2.91 26.30
N SER A 41 12.80 1.81 27.05
CA SER A 41 13.06 0.46 26.54
C SER A 41 12.04 0.01 25.50
N SER A 42 10.76 0.33 25.65
CA SER A 42 9.75 0.01 24.64
C SER A 42 10.05 0.68 23.29
N LEU A 43 10.39 1.97 23.29
CA LEU A 43 10.76 2.69 22.08
C LEU A 43 12.10 2.17 21.49
N GLY A 44 13.04 1.75 22.32
CA GLY A 44 14.28 1.12 21.92
C GLY A 44 14.04 -0.18 21.14
N ILE A 45 13.13 -1.05 21.59
CA ILE A 45 12.73 -2.26 20.86
C ILE A 45 12.03 -1.90 19.54
N THR A 46 11.12 -0.93 19.56
CA THR A 46 10.46 -0.47 18.32
C THR A 46 11.49 -0.03 17.27
N ARG A 47 12.53 0.70 17.69
CA ARG A 47 13.64 1.11 16.83
C ARG A 47 14.38 -0.09 16.20
N VAL A 48 14.74 -1.08 17.03
CA VAL A 48 15.44 -2.30 16.56
C VAL A 48 14.61 -3.03 15.51
N LEU A 49 13.34 -3.28 15.83
CA LEU A 49 12.42 -4.01 14.94
C LEU A 49 12.16 -3.22 13.64
N PHE A 50 11.95 -1.91 13.74
CA PHE A 50 11.74 -1.08 12.56
C PHE A 50 12.98 -1.03 11.66
N GLY A 51 14.17 -0.78 12.22
CA GLY A 51 15.42 -0.79 11.45
C GLY A 51 15.65 -2.12 10.74
N PHE A 52 15.40 -3.24 11.44
CA PHE A 52 15.48 -4.57 10.86
C PHE A 52 14.49 -4.78 9.70
N LEU A 53 13.23 -4.39 9.87
CA LEU A 53 12.22 -4.52 8.82
C LEU A 53 12.50 -3.61 7.61
N MET A 54 13.07 -2.43 7.82
CA MET A 54 13.43 -1.52 6.74
C MET A 54 14.51 -2.08 5.82
N ILE A 55 15.41 -2.94 6.30
CA ILE A 55 16.38 -3.62 5.43
C ILE A 55 15.64 -4.45 4.37
N PHE A 56 14.59 -5.18 4.76
CA PHE A 56 13.78 -5.96 3.82
C PHE A 56 12.85 -5.08 2.98
N ASP A 57 12.27 -4.03 3.54
CA ASP A 57 11.44 -3.08 2.80
C ASP A 57 12.21 -2.44 1.64
N ILE A 58 13.42 -1.94 1.91
CA ILE A 58 14.26 -1.28 0.92
C ILE A 58 14.65 -2.26 -0.19
N THR A 59 15.06 -3.47 0.16
CA THR A 59 15.52 -4.45 -0.82
C THR A 59 14.41 -5.00 -1.69
N GLN A 60 13.24 -5.28 -1.13
CA GLN A 60 12.16 -6.01 -1.81
C GLN A 60 11.02 -5.11 -2.27
N GLU A 61 10.53 -4.23 -1.38
CA GLU A 61 9.32 -3.44 -1.62
C GLU A 61 9.62 -2.09 -2.28
N ARG A 62 10.76 -1.48 -1.95
CA ARG A 62 11.15 -0.17 -2.52
C ARG A 62 11.80 -0.29 -3.88
N GLY A 63 12.09 -1.50 -4.35
CA GLY A 63 12.49 -1.76 -5.72
C GLY A 63 13.99 -1.86 -5.97
N MET A 64 14.81 -2.03 -4.93
CA MET A 64 16.26 -2.22 -5.11
C MET A 64 16.59 -3.41 -6.04
N VAL A 65 15.83 -4.51 -5.94
CA VAL A 65 15.98 -5.69 -6.82
C VAL A 65 15.72 -5.36 -8.30
N TYR A 66 14.96 -4.30 -8.57
CA TYR A 66 14.51 -3.92 -9.91
C TYR A 66 15.12 -2.60 -10.38
N ILE A 67 16.24 -2.14 -9.80
CA ILE A 67 16.82 -0.81 -10.14
C ILE A 67 17.06 -0.69 -11.64
N ASN A 68 17.77 -1.66 -12.24
CA ASN A 68 18.13 -1.63 -13.66
C ASN A 68 16.89 -1.64 -14.56
N LEU A 69 15.83 -2.37 -14.15
CA LEU A 69 14.58 -2.44 -14.91
C LEU A 69 13.75 -1.16 -14.79
N ARG A 70 13.85 -0.47 -13.65
CA ARG A 70 13.00 0.68 -13.32
C ARG A 70 13.66 2.02 -13.64
N TRP A 71 14.96 2.12 -13.43
CA TRP A 71 15.74 3.35 -13.55
C TRP A 71 16.81 3.29 -14.64
N GLY A 72 17.19 2.07 -15.07
CA GLY A 72 18.22 1.85 -16.10
C GLY A 72 17.66 1.72 -17.52
N ASP A 73 16.37 1.48 -17.70
CA ASP A 73 15.77 1.38 -19.02
C ASP A 73 15.33 2.78 -19.52
N PRO A 74 15.98 3.36 -20.52
CA PRO A 74 15.62 4.68 -21.06
C PRO A 74 14.21 4.72 -21.68
N LYS A 75 13.60 3.55 -21.91
CA LYS A 75 12.22 3.41 -22.39
C LYS A 75 11.21 3.23 -21.25
N ALA A 76 11.64 3.16 -20.01
CA ALA A 76 10.74 3.08 -18.88
C ALA A 76 9.98 4.40 -18.70
N CYS A 77 8.67 4.31 -18.48
CA CYS A 77 7.88 5.49 -18.12
C CYS A 77 7.96 5.77 -16.64
N GLU A 78 8.17 7.02 -16.31
CA GLU A 78 8.29 7.52 -14.94
C GLU A 78 6.96 8.13 -14.47
N PHE A 79 6.69 8.00 -13.16
CA PHE A 79 5.42 8.46 -12.57
C PHE A 79 5.65 9.37 -11.35
N PRO A 80 6.43 10.46 -11.48
CA PRO A 80 6.72 11.33 -10.35
C PRO A 80 5.46 12.01 -9.81
N LEU A 81 5.43 12.23 -8.48
CA LEU A 81 4.45 13.11 -7.87
C LEU A 81 4.85 14.58 -8.09
N LEU A 82 6.14 14.86 -7.95
CA LEU A 82 6.75 16.16 -8.19
C LEU A 82 7.60 16.07 -9.46
N SER A 83 7.09 16.59 -10.58
CA SER A 83 7.76 16.52 -11.89
C SER A 83 9.10 17.28 -11.97
N ASN A 84 9.34 18.21 -11.05
CA ASN A 84 10.56 19.00 -11.02
C ASN A 84 11.69 18.37 -10.20
N LEU A 85 11.43 17.24 -9.52
CA LEU A 85 12.44 16.54 -8.76
C LEU A 85 13.29 15.68 -9.70
N PRO A 86 14.62 15.87 -9.75
CA PRO A 86 15.48 15.10 -10.63
C PRO A 86 15.50 13.62 -10.23
N ILE A 87 15.49 12.75 -11.20
CA ILE A 87 15.62 11.30 -11.01
C ILE A 87 17.09 10.94 -11.24
N LEU A 88 17.68 10.25 -10.28
CA LEU A 88 19.07 9.79 -10.34
C LEU A 88 19.24 8.69 -11.38
N SER A 89 20.43 8.59 -11.99
CA SER A 89 20.78 7.46 -12.86
C SER A 89 20.77 6.14 -12.09
N ALA A 90 20.70 5.00 -12.80
CA ALA A 90 20.64 3.69 -12.17
C ALA A 90 21.82 3.45 -11.20
N ASP A 91 23.04 3.87 -11.54
CA ASP A 91 24.22 3.71 -10.68
C ASP A 91 24.09 4.50 -9.39
N TRP A 92 23.70 5.77 -9.48
CA TRP A 92 23.44 6.60 -8.29
C TRP A 92 22.26 6.09 -7.47
N MET A 93 21.26 5.47 -8.10
CA MET A 93 20.21 4.77 -7.38
C MET A 93 20.74 3.59 -6.59
N HIS A 94 21.67 2.78 -7.12
CA HIS A 94 22.31 1.69 -6.36
C HIS A 94 22.98 2.24 -5.10
N ILE A 95 23.74 3.34 -5.21
CA ILE A 95 24.41 3.96 -4.06
C ILE A 95 23.38 4.50 -3.06
N LEU A 96 22.32 5.16 -3.52
CA LEU A 96 21.25 5.65 -2.64
C LEU A 96 20.63 4.49 -1.86
N TYR A 97 20.22 3.41 -2.52
CA TYR A 97 19.61 2.26 -1.85
C TYR A 97 20.57 1.59 -0.85
N LEU A 98 21.86 1.44 -1.22
CA LEU A 98 22.85 0.88 -0.31
C LEU A 98 23.05 1.77 0.92
N SER A 99 23.13 3.09 0.74
CA SER A 99 23.25 4.04 1.85
C SER A 99 21.99 4.04 2.75
N MET A 100 20.80 3.82 2.18
CA MET A 100 19.57 3.65 2.96
C MET A 100 19.59 2.36 3.78
N ILE A 101 20.11 1.25 3.24
CA ILE A 101 20.32 0.01 4.01
C ILE A 101 21.29 0.23 5.17
N ALA A 102 22.41 0.92 4.91
CA ALA A 102 23.38 1.26 5.96
C ALA A 102 22.72 2.13 7.06
N ALA A 103 21.86 3.08 6.67
CA ALA A 103 21.07 3.88 7.60
C ALA A 103 20.06 3.03 8.39
N ALA A 104 19.38 2.07 7.76
CA ALA A 104 18.46 1.15 8.43
C ALA A 104 19.19 0.27 9.46
N ILE A 105 20.39 -0.22 9.15
CA ILE A 105 21.28 -0.93 10.08
C ILE A 105 21.68 0.02 11.22
N GLY A 106 22.07 1.26 10.91
CA GLY A 106 22.41 2.27 11.91
C GLY A 106 21.25 2.55 12.86
N ILE A 107 20.02 2.63 12.37
CA ILE A 107 18.80 2.72 13.21
C ILE A 107 18.64 1.45 14.04
N CYS A 108 18.75 0.26 13.44
CA CYS A 108 18.59 -1.01 14.12
C CYS A 108 19.50 -1.14 15.34
N ILE A 109 20.79 -0.90 15.18
CA ILE A 109 21.77 -0.99 16.28
C ILE A 109 21.88 0.28 17.11
N GLY A 110 21.28 1.38 16.67
CA GLY A 110 21.35 2.69 17.33
C GLY A 110 22.71 3.36 17.25
N PHE A 111 23.37 3.28 16.09
CA PHE A 111 24.68 3.88 15.81
C PHE A 111 24.51 5.09 14.90
N TYR A 112 25.08 6.25 15.29
CA TYR A 112 24.81 7.54 14.67
C TYR A 112 23.31 7.72 14.39
N TYR A 113 22.49 7.28 15.35
CA TYR A 113 21.04 7.11 15.22
C TYR A 113 20.33 8.30 14.58
N ARG A 114 20.66 9.53 15.02
CA ARG A 114 20.00 10.75 14.52
C ARG A 114 20.27 10.99 13.04
N ILE A 115 21.53 10.84 12.62
CA ILE A 115 21.95 11.00 11.24
C ILE A 115 21.34 9.90 10.36
N ALA A 116 21.43 8.64 10.81
CA ALA A 116 20.86 7.49 10.14
C ALA A 116 19.35 7.65 9.92
N SER A 117 18.60 8.09 10.96
CA SER A 117 17.15 8.30 10.86
C SER A 117 16.76 9.42 9.89
N ILE A 118 17.48 10.54 9.90
CA ILE A 118 17.26 11.65 8.96
C ILE A 118 17.57 11.20 7.53
N TRP A 119 18.70 10.51 7.33
CA TRP A 119 19.10 10.04 6.00
C TRP A 119 18.07 9.04 5.44
N LEU A 120 17.63 8.07 6.24
CA LEU A 120 16.60 7.13 5.82
C LEU A 120 15.28 7.84 5.50
N ALA A 121 14.90 8.85 6.28
CA ALA A 121 13.69 9.64 5.99
C ALA A 121 13.81 10.37 4.64
N LEU A 122 14.92 11.04 4.39
CA LEU A 122 15.15 11.74 3.12
C LEU A 122 15.12 10.79 1.93
N GLY A 123 15.84 9.67 2.00
CA GLY A 123 15.87 8.66 0.92
C GLY A 123 14.49 8.03 0.68
N HIS A 124 13.78 7.66 1.74
CA HIS A 124 12.45 7.05 1.63
C HIS A 124 11.43 8.01 0.98
N TRP A 125 11.38 9.26 1.43
CA TRP A 125 10.48 10.27 0.84
C TRP A 125 10.90 10.66 -0.57
N TYR A 126 12.20 10.69 -0.88
CA TYR A 126 12.67 10.90 -2.25
C TYR A 126 12.09 9.82 -3.18
N LEU A 127 12.23 8.52 -2.84
CA LEU A 127 11.68 7.43 -3.64
C LEU A 127 10.15 7.52 -3.83
N ILE A 128 9.42 7.92 -2.79
CA ILE A 128 7.98 8.13 -2.86
C ILE A 128 7.62 9.27 -3.82
N LEU A 129 8.38 10.35 -3.80
CA LEU A 129 8.08 11.55 -4.59
C LEU A 129 8.41 11.37 -6.08
N ILE A 130 9.43 10.57 -6.42
CA ILE A 130 9.80 10.31 -7.82
C ILE A 130 8.97 9.22 -8.47
N ASP A 131 8.27 8.36 -7.69
CA ASP A 131 7.48 7.27 -8.25
C ASP A 131 6.21 6.96 -7.47
N LYS A 132 5.07 7.36 -8.02
CA LYS A 132 3.75 7.07 -7.46
C LYS A 132 3.33 5.60 -7.58
N THR A 133 3.94 4.80 -8.43
CA THR A 133 3.58 3.38 -8.56
C THR A 133 3.88 2.59 -7.30
N ALA A 134 4.84 3.05 -6.49
CA ALA A 134 5.18 2.48 -5.20
C ALA A 134 4.33 3.01 -4.03
N TRP A 135 3.47 4.00 -4.24
CA TRP A 135 2.62 4.55 -3.19
C TRP A 135 1.55 3.55 -2.78
N ASN A 136 1.58 3.19 -1.51
CA ASN A 136 0.53 2.43 -0.84
C ASN A 136 0.49 2.83 0.64
N ASN A 137 -0.47 2.30 1.40
CA ASN A 137 -0.68 2.70 2.79
C ASN A 137 0.52 2.38 3.67
N HIS A 138 1.19 1.24 3.47
CA HIS A 138 2.38 0.89 4.25
C HIS A 138 3.61 1.72 3.86
N THR A 139 3.77 2.07 2.59
CA THR A 139 4.83 2.99 2.17
C THR A 139 4.70 4.34 2.86
N TYR A 140 3.48 4.87 2.92
CA TYR A 140 3.18 6.11 3.61
C TYR A 140 3.42 5.99 5.13
N LEU A 141 2.97 4.88 5.75
CA LEU A 141 3.20 4.61 7.18
C LEU A 141 4.69 4.56 7.51
N PHE A 142 5.50 3.86 6.70
CA PHE A 142 6.93 3.77 6.92
C PHE A 142 7.63 5.12 6.72
N GLY A 143 7.17 5.90 5.74
CA GLY A 143 7.60 7.29 5.58
C GLY A 143 7.33 8.14 6.83
N LEU A 144 6.16 8.01 7.45
CA LEU A 144 5.87 8.67 8.73
C LEU A 144 6.78 8.16 9.86
N PHE A 145 7.02 6.85 9.94
CA PHE A 145 7.89 6.28 10.97
C PHE A 145 9.33 6.71 10.81
N THR A 146 9.86 6.85 9.60
CA THR A 146 11.21 7.41 9.39
C THR A 146 11.32 8.84 9.94
N ILE A 147 10.28 9.67 9.72
CA ILE A 147 10.20 11.01 10.31
C ILE A 147 10.11 10.92 11.85
N PHE A 148 9.29 10.03 12.41
CA PHE A 148 9.16 9.90 13.86
C PHE A 148 10.49 9.52 14.51
N PHE A 149 11.20 8.55 13.94
CA PHE A 149 12.52 8.19 14.45
C PHE A 149 13.53 9.33 14.31
N SER A 150 13.42 10.16 13.28
CA SER A 150 14.31 11.31 13.14
C SER A 150 14.12 12.38 14.23
N VAL A 151 12.94 12.46 14.87
CA VAL A 151 12.63 13.47 15.90
C VAL A 151 12.58 12.91 17.33
N THR A 152 12.41 11.58 17.50
CA THR A 152 12.28 10.94 18.82
C THR A 152 13.61 10.47 19.39
N ASN A 153 13.63 10.17 20.69
CA ASN A 153 14.81 9.75 21.42
C ASN A 153 14.89 8.23 21.60
N ALA A 154 14.77 7.47 20.49
CA ALA A 154 14.73 6.01 20.53
C ALA A 154 16.11 5.34 20.78
N ASN A 155 17.21 6.11 20.78
CA ASN A 155 18.56 5.62 21.06
C ASN A 155 18.96 5.68 22.55
N ARG A 156 17.98 5.88 23.46
CA ARG A 156 18.29 5.96 24.91
C ARG A 156 18.45 4.61 25.56
N TRP A 157 18.05 3.54 24.91
CA TRP A 157 18.18 2.19 25.43
C TRP A 157 18.57 1.22 24.32
N TRP A 158 19.45 0.27 24.66
CA TRP A 158 19.92 -0.81 23.81
C TRP A 158 20.48 -0.29 22.45
N SER A 159 21.34 0.71 22.52
CA SER A 159 21.95 1.37 21.36
C SER A 159 23.46 1.53 21.53
N VAL A 160 24.16 1.50 20.40
CA VAL A 160 25.61 1.78 20.36
C VAL A 160 25.90 3.21 20.82
N ASP A 161 25.08 4.19 20.41
CA ASP A 161 25.18 5.58 20.87
C ASP A 161 25.13 5.68 22.41
N GLY A 162 24.25 4.87 23.03
CA GLY A 162 24.13 4.81 24.49
C GLY A 162 25.36 4.17 25.18
N VAL A 163 25.99 3.17 24.54
CA VAL A 163 27.21 2.56 25.03
C VAL A 163 28.38 3.54 24.94
N LEU A 164 28.51 4.24 23.80
CA LEU A 164 29.58 5.22 23.56
C LEU A 164 29.41 6.48 24.43
N ASN A 165 28.17 6.90 24.69
CA ASN A 165 27.85 8.05 25.48
C ASN A 165 26.95 7.68 26.67
N GLN A 166 27.57 7.38 27.80
CA GLN A 166 26.89 6.98 29.04
C GLN A 166 25.92 8.05 29.60
N LYS A 167 26.02 9.32 29.16
CA LYS A 167 25.10 10.39 29.57
C LYS A 167 23.68 10.19 29.03
N ILE A 168 23.56 9.52 27.90
CA ILE A 168 22.26 9.27 27.26
C ILE A 168 21.72 7.87 27.52
N ASN A 169 22.56 6.95 28.03
CA ASN A 169 22.19 5.56 28.21
C ASN A 169 21.15 5.40 29.31
N ASN A 170 20.07 4.72 29.00
CA ASN A 170 18.95 4.39 29.89
C ASN A 170 18.29 5.63 30.57
N VAL A 171 18.28 6.77 29.88
CA VAL A 171 17.65 8.01 30.34
C VAL A 171 16.18 8.03 29.95
N HIS A 172 15.30 8.41 30.89
CA HIS A 172 13.86 8.56 30.61
C HIS A 172 13.60 9.54 29.47
N ILE A 173 12.56 9.27 28.72
CA ILE A 173 12.13 10.08 27.58
C ILE A 173 10.74 10.67 27.82
N PRO A 174 10.41 11.82 27.22
CA PRO A 174 9.06 12.36 27.28
C PRO A 174 8.04 11.40 26.65
N ARG A 175 6.88 11.25 27.27
CA ARG A 175 5.80 10.34 26.82
C ARG A 175 5.37 10.58 25.37
N TRP A 176 5.42 11.84 24.88
CA TRP A 176 5.02 12.14 23.50
C TRP A 176 5.80 11.34 22.47
N ASN A 177 7.05 10.94 22.75
CA ASN A 177 7.85 10.10 21.85
C ASN A 177 7.16 8.77 21.54
N LEU A 178 6.55 8.14 22.53
CA LEU A 178 5.80 6.88 22.36
C LEU A 178 4.37 7.13 21.90
N ALA A 179 3.72 8.17 22.43
CA ALA A 179 2.35 8.53 22.11
C ALA A 179 2.15 8.84 20.61
N LEU A 180 3.17 9.38 19.94
CA LEU A 180 3.16 9.66 18.50
C LEU A 180 2.96 8.37 17.68
N PHE A 181 3.71 7.31 17.99
CA PHE A 181 3.55 6.00 17.36
C PHE A 181 2.22 5.36 17.73
N GLN A 182 1.83 5.39 19.02
CA GLN A 182 0.54 4.85 19.47
C GLN A 182 -0.63 5.50 18.75
N PHE A 183 -0.61 6.83 18.63
CA PHE A 183 -1.63 7.58 17.88
C PHE A 183 -1.69 7.14 16.41
N GLN A 184 -0.54 7.04 15.75
CA GLN A 184 -0.52 6.68 14.33
C GLN A 184 -1.02 5.25 14.10
N ILE A 185 -0.64 4.29 14.92
CA ILE A 185 -1.14 2.91 14.81
C ILE A 185 -2.64 2.84 15.12
N PHE A 186 -3.10 3.54 16.16
CA PHE A 186 -4.53 3.67 16.44
C PHE A 186 -5.28 4.18 15.20
N LEU A 187 -4.76 5.25 14.57
CA LEU A 187 -5.37 5.88 13.41
C LEU A 187 -5.42 4.94 12.20
N VAL A 188 -4.38 4.13 11.98
CA VAL A 188 -4.34 3.14 10.89
C VAL A 188 -5.51 2.16 11.01
N TYR A 189 -5.70 1.55 12.19
CA TYR A 189 -6.82 0.63 12.42
C TYR A 189 -8.16 1.35 12.29
N PHE A 190 -8.35 2.42 13.02
CA PHE A 190 -9.62 3.13 13.07
C PHE A 190 -10.06 3.63 11.69
N LEU A 191 -9.17 4.27 10.94
CA LEU A 191 -9.50 4.76 9.59
C LEU A 191 -9.71 3.62 8.60
N ALA A 192 -8.95 2.52 8.68
CA ALA A 192 -9.20 1.34 7.87
C ALA A 192 -10.62 0.80 8.11
N GLY A 193 -11.07 0.76 9.37
CA GLY A 193 -12.45 0.41 9.71
C GLY A 193 -13.47 1.40 9.15
N VAL A 194 -13.27 2.70 9.34
CA VAL A 194 -14.16 3.75 8.81
C VAL A 194 -14.28 3.68 7.28
N LYS A 195 -13.17 3.43 6.56
CA LYS A 195 -13.17 3.29 5.10
C LYS A 195 -13.91 2.02 4.62
N LYS A 196 -14.00 1.00 5.46
CA LYS A 196 -14.79 -0.21 5.19
C LYS A 196 -16.30 -0.02 5.40
N LEU A 197 -16.75 1.10 5.98
CA LEU A 197 -18.17 1.46 6.09
C LEU A 197 -18.74 1.91 4.73
N ASN A 198 -18.64 1.06 3.72
CA ASN A 198 -19.22 1.29 2.39
C ASN A 198 -20.07 0.09 1.96
N SER A 199 -20.96 0.31 1.00
CA SER A 199 -21.91 -0.71 0.55
C SER A 199 -21.25 -1.96 0.00
N ASP A 200 -20.14 -1.85 -0.73
CA ASP A 200 -19.45 -2.98 -1.34
C ASP A 200 -18.81 -3.89 -0.30
N TRP A 201 -18.25 -3.29 0.78
CA TRP A 201 -17.70 -4.07 1.89
C TRP A 201 -18.81 -4.73 2.71
N ILE A 202 -19.84 -3.96 3.12
CA ILE A 202 -20.94 -4.46 3.95
C ILE A 202 -21.72 -5.59 3.25
N THR A 203 -21.87 -5.52 1.92
CA THR A 203 -22.51 -6.60 1.13
C THR A 203 -21.60 -7.78 0.83
N GLY A 204 -20.35 -7.78 1.31
CA GLY A 204 -19.41 -8.89 1.11
C GLY A 204 -18.85 -8.99 -0.32
N SER A 205 -18.85 -7.90 -1.06
CA SER A 205 -18.52 -7.92 -2.49
C SER A 205 -17.07 -7.53 -2.81
N SER A 206 -16.32 -7.02 -1.83
CA SER A 206 -14.97 -6.49 -2.07
C SER A 206 -13.90 -7.59 -2.25
N VAL A 207 -13.92 -8.66 -1.45
CA VAL A 207 -12.86 -9.69 -1.38
C VAL A 207 -13.46 -11.11 -1.44
N THR A 208 -14.30 -11.36 -2.42
CA THR A 208 -15.15 -12.57 -2.51
C THR A 208 -14.38 -13.89 -2.61
N THR A 209 -13.19 -13.90 -3.22
CA THR A 209 -12.40 -15.12 -3.47
C THR A 209 -11.57 -15.58 -2.28
N VAL A 210 -11.36 -14.73 -1.28
CA VAL A 210 -10.46 -14.99 -0.15
C VAL A 210 -11.00 -16.08 0.79
N GLY A 211 -12.32 -16.23 0.94
CA GLY A 211 -12.93 -17.25 1.80
C GLY A 211 -12.57 -18.71 1.44
N SER A 212 -12.08 -18.94 0.21
CA SER A 212 -11.59 -20.25 -0.23
C SER A 212 -10.13 -20.53 0.14
N HIS A 213 -9.41 -19.55 0.69
CA HIS A 213 -8.00 -19.68 1.03
C HIS A 213 -7.77 -20.76 2.11
N TRP A 214 -6.62 -21.45 2.06
CA TRP A 214 -6.30 -22.58 2.95
C TRP A 214 -6.31 -22.20 4.44
N VAL A 215 -5.99 -20.96 4.82
CA VAL A 215 -6.03 -20.43 6.19
C VAL A 215 -7.41 -20.65 6.83
N PHE A 216 -8.48 -20.64 6.04
CA PHE A 216 -9.86 -20.87 6.49
C PHE A 216 -10.30 -22.32 6.40
N ALA A 217 -9.39 -23.26 6.08
CA ALA A 217 -9.74 -24.67 6.00
C ALA A 217 -10.42 -25.22 7.28
N PRO A 218 -9.96 -24.90 8.50
CA PRO A 218 -10.65 -25.33 9.71
C PRO A 218 -12.08 -24.77 9.84
N LEU A 219 -12.29 -23.52 9.43
CA LEU A 219 -13.62 -22.89 9.49
C LEU A 219 -14.58 -23.47 8.46
N ARG A 220 -14.08 -24.00 7.33
CA ARG A 220 -14.91 -24.66 6.31
C ARG A 220 -15.54 -25.98 6.79
N LEU A 221 -15.14 -26.52 7.92
CA LEU A 221 -15.82 -27.65 8.57
C LEU A 221 -17.19 -27.23 9.13
N LEU A 222 -17.36 -25.94 9.48
CA LEU A 222 -18.55 -25.41 10.12
C LEU A 222 -19.33 -24.41 9.24
N LEU A 223 -18.62 -23.67 8.38
CA LEU A 223 -19.15 -22.57 7.60
C LEU A 223 -18.88 -22.76 6.11
N THR A 224 -19.81 -22.35 5.28
CA THR A 224 -19.59 -22.28 3.82
C THR A 224 -18.59 -21.19 3.46
N THR A 225 -17.91 -21.30 2.32
CA THR A 225 -16.99 -20.28 1.81
C THR A 225 -17.63 -18.89 1.74
N GLN A 226 -18.93 -18.83 1.38
CA GLN A 226 -19.68 -17.58 1.32
C GLN A 226 -19.90 -16.98 2.72
N GLN A 227 -20.24 -17.80 3.72
CA GLN A 227 -20.39 -17.37 5.11
C GLN A 227 -19.06 -16.90 5.70
N ILE A 228 -17.95 -17.61 5.41
CA ILE A 228 -16.61 -17.17 5.81
C ILE A 228 -16.30 -15.80 5.19
N SER A 229 -16.57 -15.62 3.89
CA SER A 229 -16.37 -14.33 3.23
C SER A 229 -17.19 -13.23 3.88
N GLN A 230 -18.47 -13.45 4.13
CA GLN A 230 -19.37 -12.42 4.67
C GLN A 230 -19.12 -12.12 6.14
N TYR A 231 -19.07 -13.15 7.00
CA TYR A 231 -19.06 -12.97 8.45
C TYR A 231 -17.64 -12.81 9.00
N VAL A 232 -16.69 -13.64 8.54
CA VAL A 232 -15.33 -13.63 9.09
C VAL A 232 -14.48 -12.53 8.44
N LEU A 233 -14.48 -12.46 7.10
CA LEU A 233 -13.64 -11.50 6.38
C LEU A 233 -14.22 -10.09 6.40
N HIS A 234 -15.48 -9.91 5.96
CA HIS A 234 -16.04 -8.56 5.83
C HIS A 234 -16.51 -8.01 7.16
N TYR A 235 -17.38 -8.68 7.89
CA TYR A 235 -17.86 -8.16 9.18
C TYR A 235 -16.80 -8.29 10.26
N GLY A 236 -16.10 -9.43 10.35
CA GLY A 236 -15.02 -9.62 11.31
C GLY A 236 -13.87 -8.63 11.08
N GLY A 237 -13.45 -8.43 9.83
CA GLY A 237 -12.41 -7.46 9.48
C GLY A 237 -12.83 -6.01 9.73
N LEU A 238 -14.09 -5.65 9.46
CA LEU A 238 -14.64 -4.31 9.77
C LEU A 238 -14.65 -4.04 11.28
N ILE A 239 -15.21 -4.99 12.05
CA ILE A 239 -15.31 -4.85 13.52
C ILE A 239 -13.90 -4.81 14.12
N PHE A 240 -13.00 -5.71 13.69
CA PHE A 240 -11.62 -5.72 14.16
C PHE A 240 -10.95 -4.37 13.94
N ASP A 241 -10.97 -3.82 12.73
CA ASP A 241 -10.31 -2.55 12.44
C ASP A 241 -10.91 -1.38 13.24
N LEU A 242 -12.23 -1.37 13.47
CA LEU A 242 -12.87 -0.30 14.26
C LEU A 242 -12.51 -0.36 15.75
N ILE A 243 -12.35 -1.57 16.32
CA ILE A 243 -12.20 -1.72 17.78
C ILE A 243 -10.76 -1.97 18.23
N GLU A 244 -9.88 -2.48 17.36
CA GLU A 244 -8.53 -2.94 17.71
C GLU A 244 -7.71 -1.83 18.38
N GLY A 245 -7.74 -0.62 17.82
CA GLY A 245 -7.05 0.52 18.42
C GLY A 245 -7.49 0.80 19.86
N TYR A 246 -8.77 0.66 20.17
CA TYR A 246 -9.30 0.83 21.52
C TYR A 246 -8.90 -0.34 22.44
N LEU A 247 -8.98 -1.59 21.94
CA LEU A 247 -8.56 -2.76 22.71
C LEU A 247 -7.10 -2.65 23.14
N LEU A 248 -6.23 -2.18 22.27
CA LEU A 248 -4.80 -1.97 22.55
C LEU A 248 -4.57 -0.82 23.55
N PHE A 249 -5.41 0.21 23.52
CA PHE A 249 -5.22 1.39 24.35
C PHE A 249 -5.51 1.14 25.83
N PHE A 250 -6.59 0.42 26.17
CA PHE A 250 -6.98 0.18 27.56
C PHE A 250 -6.27 -1.04 28.17
N ASN A 251 -5.76 -0.90 29.39
CA ASN A 251 -4.97 -1.93 30.09
C ASN A 251 -5.70 -3.27 30.23
N ILE A 252 -7.01 -3.25 30.48
CA ILE A 252 -7.85 -4.45 30.72
C ILE A 252 -8.03 -5.25 29.42
N THR A 253 -8.25 -4.57 28.30
CA THR A 253 -8.54 -5.20 27.00
C THR A 253 -7.29 -5.45 26.16
N ARG A 254 -6.17 -4.81 26.50
CA ARG A 254 -4.90 -4.92 25.75
C ARG A 254 -4.43 -6.35 25.49
N PRO A 255 -4.44 -7.29 26.46
CA PRO A 255 -4.02 -8.66 26.17
C PRO A 255 -4.86 -9.32 25.07
N LEU A 256 -6.18 -9.04 25.05
CA LEU A 256 -7.08 -9.49 23.99
C LEU A 256 -6.74 -8.82 22.64
N GLY A 257 -6.54 -7.48 22.63
CA GLY A 257 -6.13 -6.75 21.42
C GLY A 257 -4.83 -7.29 20.85
N ILE A 258 -3.80 -7.51 21.69
CA ILE A 258 -2.53 -8.09 21.22
C ILE A 258 -2.74 -9.48 20.61
N ALA A 259 -3.53 -10.35 21.24
CA ALA A 259 -3.79 -11.70 20.73
C ALA A 259 -4.55 -11.66 19.39
N LEU A 260 -5.58 -10.83 19.27
CA LEU A 260 -6.34 -10.63 18.04
C LEU A 260 -5.48 -9.99 16.94
N GLY A 261 -4.68 -8.98 17.27
CA GLY A 261 -3.76 -8.33 16.35
C GLY A 261 -2.71 -9.30 15.79
N ILE A 262 -2.12 -10.14 16.65
CA ILE A 262 -1.19 -11.20 16.22
C ILE A 262 -1.88 -12.17 15.25
N TYR A 263 -3.04 -12.69 15.62
CA TYR A 263 -3.79 -13.61 14.76
C TYR A 263 -4.14 -12.98 13.41
N PHE A 264 -4.69 -11.77 13.44
CA PHE A 264 -5.11 -11.05 12.23
C PHE A 264 -3.94 -10.79 11.27
N HIS A 265 -2.80 -10.31 11.77
CA HIS A 265 -1.66 -10.00 10.92
C HIS A 265 -0.92 -11.24 10.42
N ILE A 266 -0.88 -12.33 11.20
CA ILE A 266 -0.36 -13.62 10.72
C ILE A 266 -1.26 -14.15 9.59
N CYS A 267 -2.59 -14.13 9.76
CA CYS A 267 -3.51 -14.52 8.68
C CYS A 267 -3.31 -13.64 7.43
N ASN A 268 -3.24 -12.32 7.60
CA ASN A 268 -3.04 -11.40 6.47
C ASN A 268 -1.71 -11.64 5.73
N SER A 269 -0.64 -12.02 6.42
CA SER A 269 0.65 -12.33 5.78
C SER A 269 0.57 -13.57 4.89
N GLN A 270 -0.38 -14.48 5.13
CA GLN A 270 -0.58 -15.69 4.33
C GLN A 270 -1.58 -15.47 3.20
N ILE A 271 -2.60 -14.63 3.42
CA ILE A 271 -3.70 -14.42 2.49
C ILE A 271 -3.34 -13.43 1.39
N PHE A 272 -2.65 -12.36 1.76
CA PHE A 272 -2.39 -11.23 0.87
C PHE A 272 -0.90 -11.07 0.60
N THR A 273 -0.55 -10.77 -0.65
CA THR A 273 0.82 -10.40 -1.04
C THR A 273 1.08 -8.92 -0.74
N ILE A 274 1.02 -8.56 0.54
CA ILE A 274 1.19 -7.17 1.02
C ILE A 274 2.57 -6.93 1.67
N GLY A 275 3.54 -7.75 1.32
CA GLY A 275 4.93 -7.60 1.67
C GLY A 275 5.19 -7.59 3.18
N ILE A 276 5.94 -6.60 3.63
CA ILE A 276 6.41 -6.50 5.02
C ILE A 276 5.38 -5.87 5.96
N PHE A 277 4.29 -5.32 5.44
CA PHE A 277 3.31 -4.60 6.24
C PHE A 277 2.75 -5.39 7.45
N PRO A 278 2.34 -6.67 7.34
CA PRO A 278 1.85 -7.43 8.49
C PRO A 278 2.89 -7.55 9.60
N TYR A 279 4.16 -7.74 9.24
CA TYR A 279 5.25 -7.85 10.20
C TYR A 279 5.56 -6.51 10.88
N ALA A 280 5.41 -5.40 10.17
CA ALA A 280 5.54 -4.07 10.75
C ALA A 280 4.41 -3.79 11.76
N MET A 281 3.18 -4.20 11.47
CA MET A 281 2.08 -4.08 12.40
C MET A 281 2.29 -4.95 13.64
N LEU A 282 2.75 -6.21 13.48
CA LEU A 282 3.14 -7.08 14.59
C LEU A 282 4.23 -6.44 15.45
N ALA A 283 5.26 -5.86 14.81
CA ALA A 283 6.37 -5.19 15.48
C ALA A 283 5.96 -3.93 16.25
N THR A 284 4.76 -3.40 16.02
CA THR A 284 4.26 -2.20 16.72
C THR A 284 3.23 -2.49 17.81
N LEU A 285 2.66 -3.70 17.89
CA LEU A 285 1.64 -4.02 18.92
C LEU A 285 2.14 -3.78 20.34
N HIS A 286 3.41 -4.08 20.61
CA HIS A 286 4.01 -3.96 21.94
C HIS A 286 4.14 -2.51 22.43
N ILE A 287 4.05 -1.48 21.57
CA ILE A 287 4.16 -0.07 21.97
C ILE A 287 3.01 0.37 22.88
N PHE A 288 1.90 -0.37 22.88
CA PHE A 288 0.76 -0.14 23.77
C PHE A 288 0.97 -0.73 25.17
N CYS A 289 1.96 -1.62 25.36
CA CYS A 289 2.32 -2.15 26.68
C CYS A 289 2.96 -1.06 27.57
N ASN A 290 3.12 -1.37 28.87
CA ASN A 290 3.83 -0.47 29.76
C ASN A 290 5.24 -0.20 29.22
N PRO A 291 5.74 1.05 29.24
CA PRO A 291 7.01 1.39 28.61
C PRO A 291 8.22 0.57 29.08
N ASP A 292 8.19 0.04 30.28
CA ASP A 292 9.24 -0.78 30.92
C ASP A 292 9.09 -2.30 30.68
N TRP A 293 8.10 -2.74 29.86
CA TRP A 293 7.83 -4.16 29.64
C TRP A 293 9.05 -4.97 29.16
N PRO A 294 9.94 -4.44 28.29
CA PRO A 294 11.09 -5.21 27.85
C PRO A 294 12.03 -5.56 29.01
N LYS A 295 12.29 -4.61 29.90
CA LYS A 295 13.11 -4.83 31.08
C LYS A 295 12.49 -5.86 32.02
N LYS A 296 11.17 -5.80 32.24
CA LYS A 296 10.44 -6.78 33.06
C LYS A 296 10.54 -8.20 32.50
N VAL A 297 10.48 -8.36 31.16
CA VAL A 297 10.67 -9.66 30.50
C VAL A 297 12.10 -10.16 30.67
N ILE A 298 13.10 -9.31 30.41
CA ILE A 298 14.51 -9.68 30.53
C ILE A 298 14.87 -10.05 32.01
N MET A 299 14.30 -9.37 32.96
CA MET A 299 14.48 -9.68 34.40
C MET A 299 13.98 -11.08 34.77
N ARG A 300 13.09 -11.70 33.99
CA ARG A 300 12.64 -13.08 34.20
C ARG A 300 13.62 -14.11 33.61
N LEU A 301 14.57 -13.70 32.78
CA LEU A 301 15.59 -14.58 32.25
C LEU A 301 16.62 -14.98 33.35
N SER A 302 17.34 -16.08 33.13
CA SER A 302 18.41 -16.51 34.02
C SER A 302 19.53 -15.45 34.08
N PRO A 303 20.31 -15.37 35.18
CA PRO A 303 21.40 -14.39 35.36
C PRO A 303 22.42 -14.42 34.21
N ARG A 304 22.67 -15.61 33.63
CA ARG A 304 23.59 -15.76 32.48
C ARG A 304 23.14 -14.94 31.28
N TRP A 305 21.86 -14.96 30.95
CA TRP A 305 21.29 -14.21 29.82
C TRP A 305 21.15 -12.73 30.10
N ARG A 306 20.84 -12.33 31.35
CA ARG A 306 20.69 -10.89 31.74
C ARG A 306 21.95 -10.09 31.40
N LYS A 307 23.14 -10.68 31.61
CA LYS A 307 24.42 -10.01 31.32
C LYS A 307 24.57 -9.59 29.86
N TYR A 308 24.05 -10.36 28.92
CA TYR A 308 24.11 -10.03 27.50
C TYR A 308 23.15 -8.90 27.09
N PHE A 309 22.14 -8.60 27.89
CA PHE A 309 21.14 -7.58 27.60
C PHE A 309 21.44 -6.23 28.26
N LEU A 310 22.63 -5.99 28.79
CA LEU A 310 23.13 -4.71 29.36
C LEU A 310 22.19 -4.10 30.42
N LEU A 311 21.63 -4.92 31.31
CA LEU A 311 20.68 -4.48 32.36
C LEU A 311 21.34 -3.94 33.64
N ASP A 312 22.65 -4.02 33.76
CA ASP A 312 23.36 -3.67 34.99
C ASP A 312 23.46 -2.15 35.25
N THR A 313 22.92 -1.33 34.35
CA THR A 313 22.82 0.11 34.56
C THR A 313 21.43 0.49 35.10
N PRO A 314 21.32 0.94 36.38
CA PRO A 314 20.05 1.43 36.88
C PRO A 314 19.57 2.62 36.05
N PRO A 315 18.24 2.82 35.91
CA PRO A 315 17.70 3.96 35.18
C PRO A 315 18.21 5.24 35.78
N LYS A 316 18.94 6.03 35.01
CA LYS A 316 19.42 7.33 35.46
C LYS A 316 18.33 8.36 35.25
N TYR A 317 17.81 8.89 36.31
CA TYR A 317 17.02 10.12 36.25
C TYR A 317 17.99 11.27 36.02
N SER A 318 18.08 11.74 34.78
CA SER A 318 18.77 12.99 34.53
C SER A 318 17.73 14.09 34.43
N ALA A 319 17.69 14.94 35.42
CA ALA A 319 16.87 16.13 35.51
C ALA A 319 17.05 17.06 34.29
N SER A 320 18.21 17.03 33.62
CA SER A 320 18.52 17.89 32.49
C SER A 320 17.92 17.45 31.14
N ASN A 321 17.48 16.18 30.99
CA ASN A 321 16.97 15.65 29.72
C ASN A 321 15.48 15.24 29.74
N CYS A 322 14.90 15.01 30.91
CA CYS A 322 13.47 15.16 31.12
C CYS A 322 13.29 16.63 31.46
N TYR A 323 12.52 17.38 30.71
CA TYR A 323 12.22 18.79 30.93
C TYR A 323 11.52 19.06 32.28
N TYR A 324 11.88 18.28 33.27
CA TYR A 324 11.52 18.34 34.67
C TYR A 324 12.81 18.61 35.43
N ASN A 325 13.15 19.88 35.64
CA ASN A 325 14.04 20.25 36.72
C ASN A 325 13.30 19.89 37.99
N ASP A 326 13.76 18.93 38.77
CA ASP A 326 13.20 18.49 40.05
C ASP A 326 11.91 17.62 39.97
N TYR A 327 12.01 16.40 39.45
CA TYR A 327 11.08 15.35 39.85
C TYR A 327 11.58 14.73 41.16
N ASN A 328 11.09 15.22 42.28
CA ASN A 328 11.12 14.53 43.55
C ASN A 328 9.79 13.76 43.68
N PRO A 329 9.79 12.41 43.72
CA PRO A 329 8.55 11.63 43.84
C PRO A 329 7.76 11.94 45.11
N ASP A 330 8.40 12.52 46.14
CA ASP A 330 7.80 12.85 47.42
C ASP A 330 7.30 14.29 47.53
N ASP A 331 7.54 15.14 46.52
CA ASP A 331 7.12 16.54 46.53
C ASP A 331 5.72 16.70 45.91
N THR A 332 4.68 16.54 46.74
CA THR A 332 3.28 16.85 46.42
C THR A 332 3.00 18.35 46.35
N GLY A 333 4.02 19.20 46.50
CA GLY A 333 3.93 20.66 46.46
C GLY A 333 3.92 21.22 45.06
N SER A 334 2.86 21.87 44.72
CA SER A 334 2.54 22.57 43.45
C SER A 334 3.56 23.65 43.08
N ARG A 335 4.74 23.28 42.54
CA ARG A 335 5.51 24.22 41.72
C ARG A 335 4.92 24.19 40.31
N ILE A 336 4.24 25.28 39.91
CA ILE A 336 3.77 25.52 38.54
C ILE A 336 5.01 25.59 37.65
N GLN A 337 5.28 24.48 36.95
CA GLN A 337 6.35 24.45 35.95
C GLN A 337 5.98 25.37 34.79
N GLN A 338 6.80 26.39 34.57
CA GLN A 338 6.73 27.20 33.34
C GLN A 338 7.26 26.35 32.19
N PHE A 339 6.37 25.86 31.32
CA PHE A 339 6.75 25.18 30.10
C PHE A 339 7.49 26.16 29.17
N ASN A 340 8.69 25.77 28.77
CA ASN A 340 9.54 26.53 27.87
C ASN A 340 8.85 26.71 26.49
N SER A 341 9.24 27.72 25.72
CA SER A 341 8.79 27.97 24.37
C SER A 341 8.96 26.77 23.44
N GLN A 342 10.05 26.00 23.60
CA GLN A 342 10.30 24.76 22.85
C GLN A 342 9.23 23.69 23.11
N ASN A 343 8.74 23.53 24.35
CA ASN A 343 7.70 22.57 24.67
C ASN A 343 6.37 22.96 24.02
N ARG A 344 6.06 24.26 23.96
CA ARG A 344 4.88 24.77 23.27
C ARG A 344 4.96 24.57 21.75
N LEU A 345 6.14 24.82 21.16
CA LEU A 345 6.38 24.56 19.74
C LEU A 345 6.19 23.07 19.40
N THR A 346 6.78 22.17 20.18
CA THR A 346 6.57 20.71 19.99
C THR A 346 5.10 20.34 20.05
N MET A 347 4.36 20.91 21.02
CA MET A 347 2.91 20.69 21.11
C MET A 347 2.15 21.20 19.88
N ALA A 348 2.50 22.39 19.38
CA ALA A 348 1.89 22.94 18.18
C ALA A 348 2.16 22.05 16.95
N ILE A 349 3.40 21.54 16.82
CA ILE A 349 3.78 20.61 15.74
C ILE A 349 2.99 19.28 15.87
N LEU A 350 2.88 18.72 17.07
CA LEU A 350 2.11 17.49 17.30
C LEU A 350 0.61 17.70 17.02
N ALA A 351 0.04 18.82 17.46
CA ALA A 351 -1.35 19.16 17.17
C ALA A 351 -1.58 19.35 15.67
N GLY A 352 -0.68 20.04 14.98
CA GLY A 352 -0.71 20.19 13.52
C GLY A 352 -0.63 18.84 12.81
N TYR A 353 0.25 17.95 13.26
CA TYR A 353 0.37 16.60 12.76
C TYR A 353 -0.93 15.80 12.93
N VAL A 354 -1.51 15.80 14.13
CA VAL A 354 -2.78 15.11 14.43
C VAL A 354 -3.89 15.63 13.52
N THR A 355 -4.04 16.95 13.41
CA THR A 355 -5.03 17.59 12.55
C THR A 355 -4.84 17.19 11.08
N LEU A 356 -3.60 17.22 10.60
CA LEU A 356 -3.26 16.83 9.23
C LEU A 356 -3.62 15.36 8.96
N GLN A 357 -3.27 14.44 9.86
CA GLN A 357 -3.56 13.01 9.69
C GLN A 357 -5.04 12.67 9.75
N LEU A 358 -5.83 13.42 10.51
CA LEU A 358 -7.28 13.30 10.53
C LEU A 358 -7.94 13.90 9.27
N PHE A 359 -7.35 14.94 8.69
CA PHE A 359 -7.88 15.62 7.52
C PHE A 359 -7.56 14.91 6.19
N LEU A 360 -6.29 14.48 6.01
CA LEU A 360 -5.79 13.94 4.73
C LEU A 360 -6.66 12.80 4.17
N PRO A 361 -7.13 11.80 4.94
CA PRO A 361 -7.93 10.69 4.42
C PRO A 361 -9.27 11.12 3.79
N PHE A 362 -9.73 12.33 4.11
CA PHE A 362 -10.96 12.91 3.61
C PHE A 362 -10.76 14.05 2.61
N SER A 363 -9.51 14.42 2.32
CA SER A 363 -9.14 15.56 1.45
C SER A 363 -9.45 15.35 -0.04
N HIS A 364 -10.02 14.21 -0.42
CA HIS A 364 -10.34 13.86 -1.81
C HIS A 364 -11.32 14.82 -2.52
N PHE A 365 -12.06 15.62 -1.76
CA PHE A 365 -12.94 16.67 -2.32
C PHE A 365 -12.13 17.87 -2.86
N ILE A 366 -10.89 18.05 -2.38
CA ILE A 366 -9.95 19.06 -2.88
C ILE A 366 -9.14 18.46 -4.04
N THR A 367 -8.63 17.24 -3.87
CA THR A 367 -7.72 16.58 -4.82
C THR A 367 -8.49 15.66 -5.78
N GLN A 368 -9.53 16.20 -6.44
CA GLN A 368 -10.47 15.43 -7.27
C GLN A 368 -9.83 14.73 -8.48
N GLY A 369 -8.72 15.25 -9.00
CA GLY A 369 -8.02 14.67 -10.15
C GLY A 369 -7.35 13.32 -9.88
N TYR A 370 -7.17 12.96 -8.62
CA TYR A 370 -6.65 11.64 -8.21
C TYR A 370 -7.74 10.60 -7.98
N ASN A 371 -9.01 11.01 -8.00
CA ASN A 371 -10.12 10.09 -7.75
C ASN A 371 -10.35 9.15 -8.93
N THR A 372 -10.65 7.90 -8.63
CA THR A 372 -11.05 6.89 -9.60
C THR A 372 -12.22 6.09 -9.03
N TRP A 373 -13.37 6.09 -9.69
CA TRP A 373 -14.63 5.45 -9.25
C TRP A 373 -14.87 5.62 -7.73
N ASN A 374 -14.83 4.51 -6.95
CA ASN A 374 -14.99 4.53 -5.50
C ASN A 374 -13.68 4.76 -4.72
N GLU A 375 -12.52 4.76 -5.39
CA GLU A 375 -11.26 5.14 -4.75
C GLU A 375 -11.11 6.65 -4.76
N ARG A 376 -10.88 7.23 -3.59
CA ARG A 376 -10.92 8.67 -3.38
C ARG A 376 -9.61 9.18 -2.81
N GLY A 377 -8.98 10.10 -3.53
CA GLY A 377 -7.74 10.74 -3.15
C GLY A 377 -6.49 10.00 -3.58
N LEU A 378 -5.33 10.50 -3.18
CA LEU A 378 -4.06 9.87 -3.47
C LEU A 378 -3.88 8.64 -2.56
N TYR A 379 -3.68 7.51 -3.17
CA TYR A 379 -3.49 6.25 -2.45
C TYR A 379 -2.28 6.32 -1.52
N GLY A 380 -2.39 5.80 -0.32
CA GLY A 380 -1.36 5.86 0.73
C GLY A 380 -1.89 6.51 1.99
N TYR A 381 -2.13 7.82 1.98
CA TYR A 381 -2.69 8.53 3.14
C TYR A 381 -4.21 8.40 3.27
N SER A 382 -4.88 7.84 2.27
CA SER A 382 -6.34 7.63 2.29
C SER A 382 -6.79 6.53 3.24
N TRP A 383 -5.91 5.60 3.59
CA TRP A 383 -6.15 4.42 4.43
C TRP A 383 -7.23 3.47 3.90
N ASP A 384 -7.44 3.44 2.58
CA ASP A 384 -8.40 2.55 1.89
C ASP A 384 -7.83 1.11 1.77
N MET A 385 -7.36 0.54 2.89
CA MET A 385 -6.70 -0.76 2.91
C MET A 385 -7.67 -1.88 2.57
N MET A 386 -7.42 -2.58 1.45
CA MET A 386 -8.19 -3.74 0.97
C MET A 386 -9.68 -3.48 0.70
N VAL A 387 -10.10 -2.20 0.66
CA VAL A 387 -11.51 -1.81 0.49
C VAL A 387 -12.02 -2.17 -0.89
N ASN A 388 -11.18 -2.06 -1.92
CA ASN A 388 -11.54 -2.36 -3.30
C ASN A 388 -10.62 -3.44 -3.89
N SER A 389 -11.23 -4.38 -4.61
CA SER A 389 -10.53 -5.38 -5.41
C SER A 389 -10.63 -5.02 -6.89
N TRP A 390 -9.51 -5.03 -7.59
CA TRP A 390 -9.41 -4.72 -9.01
C TRP A 390 -9.08 -5.96 -9.83
N SER A 391 -9.77 -6.14 -10.97
CA SER A 391 -9.35 -7.14 -11.93
C SER A 391 -8.07 -6.72 -12.66
N TYR A 392 -7.34 -7.71 -13.18
CA TYR A 392 -6.24 -7.44 -14.11
C TYR A 392 -6.77 -6.63 -15.31
N PRO A 393 -6.11 -5.53 -15.75
CA PRO A 393 -6.62 -4.68 -16.82
C PRO A 393 -6.49 -5.37 -18.18
N LYS A 394 -7.43 -5.07 -19.10
CA LYS A 394 -7.22 -5.27 -20.53
C LYS A 394 -6.92 -3.89 -21.13
N ILE A 395 -5.77 -3.74 -21.76
CA ILE A 395 -5.28 -2.46 -22.29
C ILE A 395 -5.00 -2.61 -23.78
N LYS A 396 -5.58 -1.73 -24.58
CA LYS A 396 -5.23 -1.53 -26.00
C LYS A 396 -4.68 -0.11 -26.14
N ILE A 397 -3.55 0.02 -26.79
CA ILE A 397 -2.88 1.29 -27.06
C ILE A 397 -2.95 1.54 -28.55
N LEU A 398 -3.45 2.71 -28.93
CA LEU A 398 -3.43 3.20 -30.29
C LEU A 398 -2.70 4.53 -30.32
N VAL A 399 -1.61 4.59 -31.07
CA VAL A 399 -0.91 5.85 -31.35
C VAL A 399 -1.18 6.23 -32.80
N VAL A 400 -1.57 7.47 -33.00
CA VAL A 400 -1.86 8.03 -34.31
C VAL A 400 -0.91 9.19 -34.58
N ASP A 401 -0.20 9.16 -35.69
CA ASP A 401 0.53 10.34 -36.18
C ASP A 401 -0.44 11.29 -36.88
N LEU A 402 -0.78 12.39 -36.21
CA LEU A 402 -1.71 13.38 -36.77
C LEU A 402 -1.16 14.09 -38.02
N SER A 403 0.14 13.98 -38.31
CA SER A 403 0.75 14.58 -39.49
C SER A 403 0.49 13.82 -40.78
N ASN A 404 0.31 12.48 -40.69
CA ASN A 404 0.16 11.60 -41.88
C ASN A 404 -0.92 10.52 -41.72
N GLY A 405 -1.60 10.48 -40.58
CA GLY A 405 -2.67 9.53 -40.28
C GLY A 405 -2.23 8.08 -40.05
N LYS A 406 -0.93 7.80 -39.90
CA LYS A 406 -0.44 6.43 -39.63
C LYS A 406 -0.83 5.98 -38.25
N HIS A 407 -1.23 4.72 -38.10
CA HIS A 407 -1.67 4.10 -36.89
C HIS A 407 -0.66 3.05 -36.38
N PHE A 408 -0.38 3.07 -35.09
CA PHE A 408 0.48 2.09 -34.42
C PHE A 408 -0.31 1.47 -33.26
N ILE A 409 -0.47 0.15 -33.27
CA ILE A 409 -1.19 -0.58 -32.25
C ILE A 409 -0.18 -1.32 -31.37
N GLY A 410 -0.29 -1.15 -30.06
CA GLY A 410 0.55 -1.81 -29.09
C GLY A 410 -0.22 -2.32 -27.88
N GLY A 411 0.47 -3.14 -27.07
CA GLY A 411 0.02 -3.56 -25.75
C GLY A 411 0.89 -2.91 -24.66
N ALA A 412 0.35 -2.78 -23.47
CA ALA A 412 1.11 -2.31 -22.32
C ALA A 412 2.02 -3.41 -21.77
N ASP A 413 3.21 -3.03 -21.27
CA ASP A 413 4.06 -3.95 -20.53
C ASP A 413 3.30 -4.49 -19.31
N SER A 414 3.25 -5.80 -19.18
CA SER A 414 2.50 -6.48 -18.11
C SER A 414 3.11 -6.36 -16.74
N ARG A 415 4.36 -5.90 -16.62
CA ARG A 415 5.13 -5.90 -15.36
C ARG A 415 4.69 -4.83 -14.36
N PHE A 416 4.28 -3.65 -14.83
CA PHE A 416 3.96 -2.50 -13.99
C PHE A 416 2.63 -1.85 -14.41
N LEU A 417 1.49 -2.52 -14.10
CA LEU A 417 0.17 -2.08 -14.59
C LEU A 417 -0.60 -1.16 -13.63
N ARG A 418 -0.02 -0.79 -12.51
CA ARG A 418 -0.69 0.08 -11.53
C ARG A 418 -1.07 1.44 -12.10
N TRP A 419 -0.25 1.98 -13.00
CA TRP A 419 -0.53 3.24 -13.69
C TRP A 419 -1.90 3.25 -14.37
N SER A 420 -2.37 2.11 -14.87
CA SER A 420 -3.63 1.97 -15.61
C SER A 420 -4.89 2.14 -14.74
N THR A 421 -4.76 2.42 -13.44
CA THR A 421 -5.89 2.59 -12.51
C THR A 421 -6.15 4.07 -12.20
N TYR A 422 -5.10 4.89 -12.17
CA TYR A 422 -5.17 6.25 -11.65
C TYR A 422 -5.01 7.29 -12.76
N PRO A 423 -5.95 8.26 -12.89
CA PRO A 423 -5.92 9.24 -13.98
C PRO A 423 -4.60 10.00 -14.12
N SER A 424 -3.99 10.40 -12.99
CA SER A 424 -2.70 11.09 -12.99
C SER A 424 -1.58 10.30 -13.64
N MET A 425 -1.54 8.98 -13.39
CA MET A 425 -0.53 8.10 -13.97
C MET A 425 -0.85 7.74 -15.41
N ILE A 426 -2.14 7.59 -15.77
CA ILE A 426 -2.58 7.39 -17.16
C ILE A 426 -2.13 8.57 -18.03
N LYS A 427 -2.30 9.81 -17.53
CA LYS A 427 -1.83 11.02 -18.23
C LYS A 427 -0.31 11.03 -18.40
N GLN A 428 0.44 10.68 -17.36
CA GLN A 428 1.91 10.58 -17.43
C GLN A 428 2.37 9.50 -18.39
N TYR A 429 1.70 8.35 -18.41
CA TYR A 429 1.99 7.26 -19.35
C TYR A 429 1.77 7.70 -20.81
N GLY A 430 0.64 8.34 -21.11
CA GLY A 430 0.36 8.88 -22.44
C GLY A 430 1.43 9.87 -22.92
N ASN A 431 1.85 10.80 -22.04
CA ASN A 431 2.91 11.76 -22.34
C ASN A 431 4.27 11.08 -22.55
N CYS A 432 4.61 10.09 -21.73
CA CYS A 432 5.84 9.30 -21.87
C CYS A 432 5.85 8.56 -23.22
N LEU A 433 4.77 7.87 -23.55
CA LEU A 433 4.66 7.13 -24.81
C LEU A 433 4.76 8.06 -26.02
N ALA A 434 4.11 9.21 -25.99
CA ALA A 434 4.23 10.22 -27.03
C ALA A 434 5.67 10.72 -27.21
N LYS A 435 6.39 10.92 -26.10
CA LYS A 435 7.81 11.29 -26.15
C LYS A 435 8.65 10.18 -26.79
N GLN A 436 8.44 8.93 -26.40
CA GLN A 436 9.15 7.76 -26.97
C GLN A 436 8.87 7.63 -28.47
N MET A 437 7.62 7.82 -28.90
CA MET A 437 7.24 7.73 -30.31
C MET A 437 7.91 8.83 -31.14
N LYS A 438 8.08 10.03 -30.58
CA LYS A 438 8.84 11.12 -31.25
C LYS A 438 10.33 10.79 -31.39
N THR A 439 10.95 10.26 -30.32
CA THR A 439 12.41 10.06 -30.28
C THR A 439 12.85 8.77 -30.98
N SER A 440 12.10 7.66 -30.83
CA SER A 440 12.52 6.34 -31.32
C SER A 440 11.93 5.98 -32.67
N TYR A 441 10.78 6.58 -33.04
CA TYR A 441 10.05 6.25 -34.29
C TYR A 441 9.82 7.47 -35.18
N GLU A 442 10.40 8.62 -34.83
CA GLU A 442 10.36 9.90 -35.61
C GLU A 442 8.93 10.38 -35.94
N ILE A 443 7.94 10.02 -35.10
CA ILE A 443 6.56 10.44 -35.26
C ILE A 443 6.45 11.92 -34.91
N LYS A 444 6.00 12.75 -35.89
CA LYS A 444 5.99 14.20 -35.72
C LYS A 444 4.94 14.69 -34.71
N GLN A 445 3.72 14.16 -34.78
CA GLN A 445 2.59 14.58 -33.95
C GLN A 445 1.84 13.37 -33.37
N PRO A 446 2.41 12.66 -32.40
CA PRO A 446 1.76 11.49 -31.80
C PRO A 446 0.58 11.90 -30.90
N ALA A 447 -0.61 11.37 -31.25
CA ALA A 447 -1.79 11.33 -30.40
C ALA A 447 -1.92 9.92 -29.80
N VAL A 448 -2.21 9.82 -28.51
CA VAL A 448 -2.25 8.52 -27.80
C VAL A 448 -3.65 8.26 -27.27
N TYR A 449 -4.25 7.21 -27.78
CA TYR A 449 -5.58 6.73 -27.40
C TYR A 449 -5.43 5.43 -26.59
N LEU A 450 -6.03 5.38 -25.42
CA LEU A 450 -5.94 4.24 -24.53
C LEU A 450 -7.33 3.65 -24.29
N ASP A 451 -7.50 2.35 -24.52
CA ASP A 451 -8.72 1.61 -24.17
C ASP A 451 -8.43 0.69 -22.99
N ILE A 452 -8.78 1.14 -21.79
CA ILE A 452 -8.48 0.46 -20.51
C ILE A 452 -9.77 -0.10 -19.94
N TRP A 453 -9.81 -1.44 -19.81
CA TRP A 453 -10.94 -2.16 -19.24
C TRP A 453 -10.60 -2.75 -17.89
N LYS A 454 -11.41 -2.45 -16.89
CA LYS A 454 -11.27 -2.95 -15.51
C LYS A 454 -12.60 -3.36 -14.91
N SER A 455 -12.53 -4.23 -13.94
CA SER A 455 -13.64 -4.56 -13.03
C SER A 455 -13.23 -4.20 -11.60
N MET A 456 -14.14 -3.64 -10.84
CA MET A 456 -13.98 -3.31 -9.43
C MET A 456 -15.04 -4.05 -8.62
N ASN A 457 -14.62 -4.71 -7.53
CA ASN A 457 -15.48 -5.40 -6.56
C ASN A 457 -16.46 -6.39 -7.23
N GLY A 458 -15.97 -7.19 -8.16
CA GLY A 458 -16.78 -8.24 -8.83
C GLY A 458 -17.84 -7.74 -9.83
N ARG A 459 -17.84 -6.45 -10.19
CA ARG A 459 -18.72 -5.88 -11.24
C ARG A 459 -18.29 -6.34 -12.63
N PHE A 460 -19.11 -6.00 -13.65
CA PHE A 460 -18.70 -6.14 -15.04
C PHE A 460 -17.36 -5.46 -15.32
N ARG A 461 -16.59 -6.03 -16.23
CA ARG A 461 -15.44 -5.34 -16.80
C ARG A 461 -15.95 -4.25 -17.73
N GLN A 462 -15.61 -3.00 -17.44
CA GLN A 462 -16.03 -1.82 -18.19
C GLN A 462 -14.85 -0.91 -18.52
N ARG A 463 -15.06 0.04 -19.41
CA ARG A 463 -14.08 1.07 -19.74
C ARG A 463 -13.84 1.98 -18.55
N LEU A 464 -12.57 2.20 -18.23
CA LEU A 464 -12.17 3.14 -17.17
C LEU A 464 -12.08 4.56 -17.70
N ILE A 465 -11.60 4.71 -18.93
CA ILE A 465 -11.40 6.00 -19.59
C ILE A 465 -12.05 5.99 -20.97
N ASN A 466 -12.33 7.19 -21.51
CA ASN A 466 -12.89 7.37 -22.83
C ASN A 466 -11.81 7.09 -23.91
N PRO A 467 -11.93 6.01 -24.70
CA PRO A 467 -10.93 5.64 -25.71
C PRO A 467 -10.89 6.56 -26.93
N LYS A 468 -11.85 7.48 -27.06
CA LYS A 468 -11.91 8.47 -28.16
C LYS A 468 -11.13 9.75 -27.85
N VAL A 469 -10.57 9.86 -26.64
CA VAL A 469 -9.82 11.04 -26.18
C VAL A 469 -8.33 10.81 -26.34
N ASP A 470 -7.66 11.73 -27.03
CA ASP A 470 -6.21 11.77 -27.04
C ASP A 470 -5.69 12.19 -25.64
N ILE A 471 -5.04 11.26 -24.96
CA ILE A 471 -4.55 11.47 -23.60
C ILE A 471 -3.42 12.50 -23.55
N VAL A 472 -2.69 12.71 -24.67
CA VAL A 472 -1.60 13.69 -24.71
C VAL A 472 -2.12 15.12 -24.65
N SER A 473 -3.20 15.41 -25.38
CA SER A 473 -3.85 16.73 -25.38
C SER A 473 -4.87 16.91 -24.27
N ALA A 474 -5.38 15.80 -23.69
CA ALA A 474 -6.43 15.81 -22.68
C ALA A 474 -6.03 16.59 -21.41
N PRO A 475 -6.90 17.48 -20.88
CA PRO A 475 -6.62 18.23 -19.68
C PRO A 475 -6.64 17.32 -18.45
N TRP A 476 -5.67 17.53 -17.56
CA TRP A 476 -5.66 16.94 -16.23
C TRP A 476 -5.13 17.94 -15.19
N SER A 477 -5.73 17.95 -14.01
CA SER A 477 -5.31 18.76 -12.89
C SER A 477 -5.56 18.01 -11.58
N PRO A 478 -4.68 18.11 -10.57
CA PRO A 478 -4.90 17.47 -9.28
C PRO A 478 -6.18 17.97 -8.57
N TRP A 479 -6.61 19.20 -8.86
CA TRP A 479 -7.70 19.90 -8.16
C TRP A 479 -9.07 19.73 -8.81
N LYS A 480 -9.15 19.33 -10.07
CA LYS A 480 -10.39 19.23 -10.84
C LYS A 480 -10.67 17.78 -11.22
N LYS A 481 -11.95 17.42 -11.23
CA LYS A 481 -12.41 16.10 -11.70
C LYS A 481 -11.92 15.85 -13.14
N THR A 482 -11.40 14.65 -13.36
CA THR A 482 -10.89 14.21 -14.67
C THR A 482 -12.04 14.01 -15.66
N PRO A 483 -12.14 14.81 -16.76
CA PRO A 483 -13.31 14.78 -17.65
C PRO A 483 -13.36 13.54 -18.55
N TRP A 484 -12.24 12.90 -18.81
CA TRP A 484 -12.13 11.71 -19.68
C TRP A 484 -12.20 10.39 -18.92
N LEU A 485 -12.41 10.42 -17.60
CA LEU A 485 -12.70 9.24 -16.79
C LEU A 485 -14.18 8.84 -16.99
N MET A 486 -14.41 7.58 -17.42
CA MET A 486 -15.76 7.06 -17.61
C MET A 486 -16.42 6.76 -16.24
N PRO A 487 -17.71 7.03 -16.08
CA PRO A 487 -18.40 6.75 -14.82
C PRO A 487 -18.50 5.25 -14.55
N LEU A 488 -18.59 4.86 -13.27
CA LEU A 488 -18.91 3.49 -12.90
C LEU A 488 -20.36 3.17 -13.30
N LEU A 489 -20.57 2.03 -13.98
CA LEU A 489 -21.90 1.55 -14.38
C LEU A 489 -22.66 0.98 -13.18
N ALA A 490 -23.02 1.88 -12.23
CA ALA A 490 -23.69 1.54 -10.98
C ALA A 490 -25.04 0.87 -11.20
N ASN A 491 -25.78 1.23 -12.25
CA ASN A 491 -27.09 0.67 -12.60
C ASN A 491 -27.03 -0.85 -12.89
N LEU A 492 -25.89 -1.36 -13.34
CA LEU A 492 -25.66 -2.78 -13.59
C LEU A 492 -25.14 -3.55 -12.37
N THR A 493 -25.01 -2.90 -11.22
CA THR A 493 -24.47 -3.55 -10.00
C THR A 493 -25.34 -4.70 -9.51
N ASN A 494 -26.64 -4.69 -9.77
CA ASN A 494 -27.58 -5.76 -9.41
C ASN A 494 -27.23 -7.11 -10.04
N TRP A 495 -26.53 -7.12 -11.18
CA TRP A 495 -26.04 -8.34 -11.82
C TRP A 495 -24.93 -9.04 -11.06
N ARG A 496 -24.22 -8.30 -10.18
CA ARG A 496 -23.08 -8.84 -9.43
C ARG A 496 -23.40 -10.12 -8.67
N ASN A 497 -24.59 -10.19 -8.07
CA ASN A 497 -25.03 -11.39 -7.33
C ASN A 497 -25.41 -12.56 -8.27
N LYS A 498 -25.83 -12.27 -9.49
CA LYS A 498 -26.21 -13.27 -10.51
C LYS A 498 -25.00 -13.81 -11.28
N MET A 499 -23.90 -13.06 -11.40
CA MET A 499 -22.71 -13.48 -12.13
C MET A 499 -22.04 -14.77 -11.59
N PRO A 500 -21.91 -15.00 -10.27
CA PRO A 500 -21.41 -16.27 -9.73
C PRO A 500 -22.31 -17.47 -10.09
N GLU A 501 -23.62 -17.30 -10.09
CA GLU A 501 -24.57 -18.35 -10.49
C GLU A 501 -24.45 -18.67 -11.97
N LEU A 502 -24.31 -17.64 -12.84
CA LEU A 502 -24.05 -17.82 -14.25
C LEU A 502 -22.71 -18.52 -14.49
N LYS A 503 -21.67 -18.14 -13.76
CA LYS A 503 -20.39 -18.85 -13.80
C LYS A 503 -20.57 -20.32 -13.44
N LYS A 504 -21.22 -20.61 -12.33
CA LYS A 504 -21.47 -21.99 -11.89
C LYS A 504 -22.28 -22.77 -12.92
N ARG A 505 -23.32 -22.17 -13.52
CA ARG A 505 -24.17 -22.82 -14.55
C ARG A 505 -23.38 -23.19 -15.81
N TYR A 506 -22.46 -22.36 -16.26
CA TYR A 506 -21.78 -22.52 -17.55
C TYR A 506 -20.36 -23.04 -17.47
N SER A 507 -19.70 -23.03 -16.27
CA SER A 507 -18.31 -23.48 -16.13
C SER A 507 -18.16 -24.75 -15.26
N ILE A 508 -19.22 -25.53 -15.07
CA ILE A 508 -19.27 -26.73 -14.25
C ILE A 508 -17.91 -27.46 -14.25
N ASP A 509 -17.10 -27.25 -13.20
CA ASP A 509 -15.81 -27.89 -12.88
C ASP A 509 -14.79 -28.07 -14.04
N ASP A 510 -15.00 -27.40 -15.17
CA ASP A 510 -14.20 -27.54 -16.37
C ASP A 510 -13.25 -26.36 -16.55
N LYS A 511 -11.97 -26.57 -16.26
CA LYS A 511 -10.89 -25.60 -16.45
C LYS A 511 -10.71 -25.17 -17.90
N SER A 512 -11.29 -25.91 -18.86
CA SER A 512 -11.28 -25.56 -20.30
C SER A 512 -12.24 -24.44 -20.66
N ARG A 513 -13.17 -24.06 -19.76
CA ARG A 513 -14.20 -23.05 -19.99
C ARG A 513 -13.94 -21.79 -19.17
N ILE A 514 -13.89 -20.64 -19.84
CA ILE A 514 -13.71 -19.34 -19.24
C ILE A 514 -14.92 -18.46 -19.53
N ILE A 515 -15.49 -17.85 -18.49
CA ILE A 515 -16.57 -16.88 -18.63
C ILE A 515 -16.03 -15.49 -18.29
N ARG A 516 -16.26 -14.55 -19.20
CA ARG A 516 -15.84 -13.15 -19.04
C ARG A 516 -17.03 -12.23 -19.22
N PHE A 517 -17.33 -11.44 -18.20
CA PHE A 517 -18.43 -10.48 -18.18
C PHE A 517 -17.94 -9.07 -18.55
N TYR A 518 -18.66 -8.43 -19.48
CA TYR A 518 -18.39 -7.09 -19.97
C TYR A 518 -19.64 -6.22 -19.90
N ALA A 519 -19.44 -4.93 -19.74
CA ALA A 519 -20.46 -3.91 -19.93
C ALA A 519 -19.84 -2.69 -20.60
N ASP A 520 -20.57 -2.08 -21.52
CA ASP A 520 -20.08 -0.91 -22.26
C ASP A 520 -21.18 0.16 -22.40
N PHE A 521 -20.74 1.34 -22.78
CA PHE A 521 -21.58 2.53 -22.91
C PHE A 521 -22.22 2.61 -24.29
N PRO A 522 -23.37 3.31 -24.44
CA PRO A 522 -24.01 3.54 -25.74
C PRO A 522 -23.06 4.13 -26.78
N GLY A 523 -23.08 3.59 -28.01
CA GLY A 523 -22.28 4.06 -29.14
C GLY A 523 -20.77 3.77 -29.04
N TYR A 524 -20.33 2.95 -28.06
CA TYR A 524 -18.95 2.46 -28.01
C TYR A 524 -18.85 1.07 -28.63
N THR A 525 -17.74 0.85 -29.34
CA THR A 525 -17.40 -0.41 -30.02
C THR A 525 -16.19 -1.05 -29.36
N GLN A 526 -16.30 -2.34 -29.02
CA GLN A 526 -15.20 -3.17 -28.56
C GLN A 526 -14.77 -4.13 -29.66
N GLU A 527 -13.49 -4.20 -29.90
CA GLU A 527 -12.85 -5.18 -30.79
C GLU A 527 -12.31 -6.37 -29.98
N VAL A 528 -12.70 -7.59 -30.34
CA VAL A 528 -12.31 -8.80 -29.63
C VAL A 528 -11.87 -9.87 -30.63
N PRO A 529 -10.59 -10.27 -30.61
CA PRO A 529 -10.13 -11.41 -31.39
C PRO A 529 -10.55 -12.72 -30.74
N VAL A 530 -10.98 -13.69 -31.51
CA VAL A 530 -11.17 -15.08 -31.08
C VAL A 530 -10.02 -15.91 -31.66
N PRO A 531 -9.06 -16.37 -30.85
CA PRO A 531 -7.95 -17.19 -31.35
C PRO A 531 -8.42 -18.51 -31.98
N ALA A 532 -7.65 -19.06 -32.93
CA ALA A 532 -8.00 -20.27 -33.66
C ALA A 532 -8.30 -21.48 -32.80
N ALA A 533 -7.60 -21.62 -31.67
CA ALA A 533 -7.80 -22.73 -30.72
C ALA A 533 -9.03 -22.58 -29.81
N LEU A 534 -9.75 -21.44 -29.87
CA LEU A 534 -10.85 -21.13 -28.99
C LEU A 534 -12.19 -21.06 -29.73
N GLN A 535 -13.23 -21.53 -29.08
CA GLN A 535 -14.62 -21.31 -29.47
C GLN A 535 -15.24 -20.30 -28.50
N ALA A 536 -15.95 -19.31 -29.00
CA ALA A 536 -16.56 -18.29 -28.19
C ALA A 536 -18.05 -18.13 -28.52
N ASN A 537 -18.86 -18.07 -27.46
CA ASN A 537 -20.28 -17.69 -27.56
C ASN A 537 -20.47 -16.37 -26.82
N LEU A 538 -21.15 -15.42 -27.42
CA LEU A 538 -21.52 -14.15 -26.79
C LEU A 538 -23.02 -14.19 -26.47
N THR A 539 -23.35 -13.88 -25.21
CA THR A 539 -24.74 -13.77 -24.73
C THR A 539 -24.98 -12.38 -24.16
N VAL A 540 -26.05 -11.72 -24.58
CA VAL A 540 -26.48 -10.42 -24.05
C VAL A 540 -27.32 -10.64 -22.80
N LEU A 541 -27.00 -9.88 -21.73
CA LEU A 541 -27.73 -9.92 -20.46
C LEU A 541 -28.71 -8.73 -20.34
N GLU A 542 -28.27 -7.54 -20.76
CA GLU A 542 -29.05 -6.31 -20.67
C GLU A 542 -28.64 -5.35 -21.79
N GLY A 543 -29.57 -4.53 -22.27
CA GLY A 543 -29.34 -3.63 -23.39
C GLY A 543 -29.36 -4.34 -24.75
N GLN A 544 -28.92 -3.66 -25.80
CA GLN A 544 -28.83 -4.18 -27.15
C GLN A 544 -27.42 -3.95 -27.70
N VAL A 545 -26.92 -4.97 -28.41
CA VAL A 545 -25.61 -4.88 -29.06
C VAL A 545 -25.70 -5.33 -30.51
N GLU A 546 -24.90 -4.70 -31.34
CA GLU A 546 -24.64 -5.13 -32.70
C GLU A 546 -23.27 -5.80 -32.75
N VAL A 547 -23.26 -7.03 -33.26
CA VAL A 547 -22.02 -7.83 -33.40
C VAL A 547 -21.70 -7.98 -34.84
N ASN A 548 -20.56 -7.42 -35.27
CA ASN A 548 -20.05 -7.62 -36.62
C ASN A 548 -18.93 -8.66 -36.57
N ALA A 549 -19.20 -9.83 -37.20
CA ALA A 549 -18.27 -10.95 -37.26
C ALA A 549 -18.10 -11.36 -38.73
N SER A 550 -16.92 -11.12 -39.29
CA SER A 550 -16.58 -11.38 -40.68
C SER A 550 -17.45 -10.58 -41.67
N ARG A 551 -18.45 -11.24 -42.28
CA ARG A 551 -19.37 -10.66 -43.28
C ARG A 551 -20.79 -10.46 -42.75
N TYR A 552 -21.06 -10.84 -41.48
CA TYR A 552 -22.39 -10.85 -40.92
C TYR A 552 -22.51 -9.86 -39.78
N ILE A 553 -23.62 -9.12 -39.79
CA ILE A 553 -24.00 -8.20 -38.72
C ILE A 553 -25.19 -8.79 -38.00
N TYR A 554 -25.06 -8.99 -36.67
CA TYR A 554 -26.08 -9.56 -35.82
C TYR A 554 -26.55 -8.52 -34.81
N LYS A 555 -27.82 -8.22 -34.77
CA LYS A 555 -28.45 -7.42 -33.74
C LYS A 555 -28.96 -8.33 -32.63
N LEU A 556 -28.41 -8.18 -31.43
CA LEU A 556 -28.73 -9.05 -30.32
C LEU A 556 -29.46 -8.29 -29.21
N ASN A 557 -30.61 -8.84 -28.84
CA ASN A 557 -31.41 -8.38 -27.68
C ASN A 557 -31.06 -9.21 -26.41
N PRO A 558 -31.53 -8.79 -25.22
CA PRO A 558 -31.33 -9.54 -24.00
C PRO A 558 -31.73 -11.02 -24.13
N LYS A 559 -30.91 -11.92 -23.57
CA LYS A 559 -31.01 -13.39 -23.61
C LYS A 559 -30.63 -14.04 -24.95
N MET A 560 -30.37 -13.28 -26.00
CA MET A 560 -29.88 -13.83 -27.26
C MET A 560 -28.41 -14.23 -27.13
N THR A 561 -28.06 -15.35 -27.80
CA THR A 561 -26.70 -15.90 -27.84
C THR A 561 -26.29 -16.13 -29.29
N ILE A 562 -25.05 -15.75 -29.63
CA ILE A 562 -24.44 -16.04 -30.91
C ILE A 562 -23.15 -16.85 -30.70
N ARG A 563 -22.88 -17.78 -31.60
CA ARG A 563 -21.58 -18.44 -31.70
C ARG A 563 -20.70 -17.64 -32.65
N LEU A 564 -19.49 -17.29 -32.16
CA LEU A 564 -18.51 -16.52 -32.87
C LEU A 564 -17.53 -17.44 -33.58
N PRO A 565 -17.16 -17.17 -34.85
CA PRO A 565 -16.20 -17.99 -35.58
C PRO A 565 -14.81 -17.87 -34.94
N SER A 566 -14.08 -18.98 -34.91
CA SER A 566 -12.67 -19.02 -34.47
C SER A 566 -11.78 -18.33 -35.52
N ASN A 567 -10.64 -17.83 -35.07
CA ASN A 567 -9.64 -17.11 -35.88
C ASN A 567 -10.16 -15.82 -36.56
N VAL A 568 -11.18 -15.19 -35.97
CA VAL A 568 -11.79 -13.97 -36.48
C VAL A 568 -11.85 -12.90 -35.42
N THR A 569 -11.48 -11.68 -35.78
CA THR A 569 -11.76 -10.51 -34.95
C THR A 569 -13.18 -10.04 -35.23
N HIS A 570 -13.98 -9.88 -34.19
CA HIS A 570 -15.33 -9.33 -34.28
C HIS A 570 -15.42 -8.02 -33.47
N THR A 571 -16.38 -7.21 -33.81
CA THR A 571 -16.70 -5.97 -33.07
C THR A 571 -18.05 -6.11 -32.39
N VAL A 572 -18.15 -5.55 -31.16
CA VAL A 572 -19.40 -5.46 -30.41
C VAL A 572 -19.68 -3.99 -30.17
N THR A 573 -20.76 -3.48 -30.74
CA THR A 573 -21.19 -2.08 -30.58
C THR A 573 -22.47 -2.03 -29.76
N VAL A 574 -22.51 -1.18 -28.73
CA VAL A 574 -23.74 -0.94 -27.98
C VAL A 574 -24.66 -0.02 -28.73
N THR A 575 -25.84 -0.52 -29.11
CA THR A 575 -26.85 0.21 -29.90
C THR A 575 -28.02 0.71 -29.06
N SER A 576 -28.19 0.23 -27.84
CA SER A 576 -29.21 0.72 -26.91
C SER A 576 -28.86 2.12 -26.36
N GLU A 577 -29.89 2.89 -25.96
CA GLU A 577 -29.70 4.18 -25.27
C GLU A 577 -29.10 4.05 -23.88
N ARG A 578 -29.21 2.88 -23.28
CA ARG A 578 -28.63 2.54 -21.97
C ARG A 578 -27.42 1.62 -22.17
N PRO A 579 -26.48 1.60 -21.19
CA PRO A 579 -25.36 0.66 -21.22
C PRO A 579 -25.83 -0.78 -21.40
N ALA A 580 -25.08 -1.55 -22.21
CA ALA A 580 -25.35 -2.97 -22.40
C ALA A 580 -24.39 -3.83 -21.61
N ALA A 581 -24.89 -4.95 -21.12
CA ALA A 581 -24.13 -5.98 -20.40
C ALA A 581 -24.20 -7.30 -21.16
N TYR A 582 -23.08 -7.96 -21.32
CA TYR A 582 -22.96 -9.24 -22.03
C TYR A 582 -21.82 -10.07 -21.48
N PHE A 583 -21.81 -11.36 -21.80
CA PHE A 583 -20.69 -12.23 -21.41
C PHE A 583 -20.26 -13.12 -22.56
N TYR A 584 -18.99 -13.47 -22.51
CA TYR A 584 -18.40 -14.49 -23.37
C TYR A 584 -18.27 -15.79 -22.60
N ARG A 585 -18.69 -16.88 -23.23
CA ARG A 585 -18.32 -18.24 -22.87
C ARG A 585 -17.26 -18.70 -23.87
N ILE A 586 -16.03 -18.87 -23.39
CA ILE A 586 -14.88 -19.24 -24.20
C ILE A 586 -14.49 -20.67 -23.82
N GLU A 587 -14.39 -21.55 -24.80
CA GLU A 587 -14.03 -22.96 -24.64
C GLU A 587 -12.74 -23.24 -25.40
N ASN A 588 -11.79 -23.91 -24.73
CA ASN A 588 -10.60 -24.47 -25.37
C ASN A 588 -10.82 -25.95 -25.59
N ALA A 589 -11.15 -26.35 -26.82
CA ALA A 589 -11.49 -27.71 -27.18
C ALA A 589 -10.32 -28.70 -26.95
N THR A 590 -9.09 -28.26 -27.17
CA THR A 590 -7.89 -29.08 -26.97
C THR A 590 -7.68 -29.34 -25.48
N LEU A 591 -7.77 -28.29 -24.65
CA LEU A 591 -7.64 -28.42 -23.19
C LEU A 591 -8.80 -29.25 -22.59
N ALA A 592 -10.03 -29.10 -23.13
CA ALA A 592 -11.18 -29.89 -22.71
C ALA A 592 -10.94 -31.40 -22.91
N ARG A 593 -10.37 -31.78 -24.08
CA ARG A 593 -10.04 -33.19 -24.37
C ARG A 593 -8.96 -33.71 -23.42
N ILE A 594 -7.87 -32.96 -23.22
CA ILE A 594 -6.79 -33.34 -22.30
C ILE A 594 -7.31 -33.55 -20.87
N LEU A 595 -8.12 -32.61 -20.37
CA LEU A 595 -8.71 -32.72 -19.03
C LEU A 595 -9.71 -33.84 -18.88
N ALA A 596 -10.43 -34.19 -19.95
CA ALA A 596 -11.33 -35.36 -19.95
C ALA A 596 -10.56 -36.68 -19.87
N GLU A 597 -9.47 -36.80 -20.66
CA GLU A 597 -8.56 -37.96 -20.62
C GLU A 597 -7.87 -38.09 -19.24
N GLU A 598 -7.43 -36.98 -18.64
CA GLU A 598 -6.82 -36.95 -17.30
C GLU A 598 -7.82 -37.35 -16.22
N LYS A 599 -9.07 -36.88 -16.30
CA LYS A 599 -10.15 -37.22 -15.36
C LYS A 599 -10.54 -38.70 -15.44
N GLU A 600 -10.56 -39.31 -16.62
CA GLU A 600 -10.78 -40.72 -16.83
C GLU A 600 -9.64 -41.56 -16.26
N ASN A 601 -8.38 -41.14 -16.47
CA ASN A 601 -7.22 -41.76 -15.88
C ASN A 601 -7.17 -41.66 -14.35
N ILE A 602 -7.66 -40.56 -13.76
CA ILE A 602 -7.75 -40.39 -12.30
C ILE A 602 -8.90 -41.27 -11.76
N LYS A 603 -10.07 -41.36 -12.45
CA LYS A 603 -11.17 -42.18 -12.03
C LYS A 603 -10.77 -43.66 -11.98
N ASN A 604 -9.98 -44.11 -12.92
CA ASN A 604 -9.42 -45.48 -12.96
C ASN A 604 -8.34 -45.74 -11.90
N ARG A 605 -7.79 -44.71 -11.25
CA ARG A 605 -6.81 -44.79 -10.13
C ARG A 605 -7.45 -44.62 -8.74
N VAL A 606 -8.70 -44.15 -8.62
CA VAL A 606 -9.34 -43.76 -7.35
C VAL A 606 -10.09 -44.91 -6.66
N GLU A 607 -10.06 -46.14 -7.17
CA GLU A 607 -10.63 -47.29 -6.46
C GLU A 607 -9.86 -47.72 -5.19
N ASP A 608 -8.77 -47.02 -4.81
CA ASP A 608 -7.87 -47.42 -3.70
C ASP A 608 -7.68 -46.32 -2.64
N TYR A 609 -8.74 -45.66 -2.16
CA TYR A 609 -8.61 -44.67 -1.06
C TYR A 609 -9.25 -45.19 0.27
N SER A 610 -8.37 -45.67 1.16
CA SER A 610 -8.68 -46.00 2.57
C SER A 610 -8.46 -44.77 3.50
N PRO A 611 -9.04 -44.78 4.74
CA PRO A 611 -9.04 -43.62 5.67
C PRO A 611 -7.68 -43.17 6.26
N LYS A 612 -6.55 -43.73 5.83
CA LYS A 612 -5.20 -43.27 6.21
C LYS A 612 -4.83 -41.88 5.68
N SER A 613 -5.72 -41.25 4.92
CA SER A 613 -5.47 -40.03 4.13
C SER A 613 -5.34 -38.73 4.94
N TYR A 614 -5.94 -38.60 6.12
CA TYR A 614 -5.90 -37.34 6.89
C TYR A 614 -4.51 -37.06 7.49
N LEU A 615 -3.83 -38.09 8.01
CA LEU A 615 -2.43 -37.93 8.51
C LEU A 615 -1.46 -37.67 7.38
N THR A 616 -1.67 -38.27 6.22
CA THR A 616 -0.87 -38.08 5.01
C THR A 616 -1.10 -36.66 4.45
N TYR A 617 -2.36 -36.17 4.45
CA TYR A 617 -2.69 -34.80 4.02
C TYR A 617 -2.05 -33.75 4.94
N PHE A 618 -2.11 -33.97 6.27
CA PHE A 618 -1.47 -33.09 7.24
C PHE A 618 0.06 -33.12 7.10
N SER A 619 0.67 -34.28 6.95
CA SER A 619 2.13 -34.42 6.73
C SER A 619 2.57 -33.82 5.39
N THR A 620 1.75 -33.96 4.34
CA THR A 620 2.02 -33.35 3.02
C THR A 620 1.85 -31.84 3.08
N SER A 621 0.88 -31.32 3.83
CA SER A 621 0.70 -29.91 4.06
C SER A 621 1.83 -29.29 4.87
N VAL A 622 2.33 -29.99 5.90
CA VAL A 622 3.51 -29.57 6.67
C VAL A 622 4.76 -29.59 5.81
N ARG A 623 4.98 -30.64 5.00
CA ARG A 623 6.11 -30.72 4.04
C ARG A 623 5.99 -29.64 2.96
N PHE A 624 4.82 -29.32 2.48
CA PHE A 624 4.57 -28.23 1.52
C PHE A 624 4.91 -26.87 2.14
N VAL A 625 4.48 -26.61 3.37
CA VAL A 625 4.81 -25.36 4.08
C VAL A 625 6.31 -25.25 4.38
N THR A 626 6.93 -26.31 4.87
CA THR A 626 8.39 -26.31 5.13
C THR A 626 9.21 -26.24 3.85
N GLY A 627 8.79 -26.91 2.77
CA GLY A 627 9.40 -26.83 1.45
C GLY A 627 9.31 -25.39 0.90
N ASN A 628 8.16 -24.76 0.99
CA ASN A 628 7.97 -23.38 0.55
C ASN A 628 8.80 -22.38 1.38
N ILE A 629 8.95 -22.60 2.69
CA ILE A 629 9.82 -21.76 3.54
C ILE A 629 11.29 -21.91 3.09
N ILE A 630 11.77 -23.12 2.82
CA ILE A 630 13.13 -23.36 2.36
C ILE A 630 13.36 -22.74 0.97
N GLU A 631 12.42 -22.90 0.04
CA GLU A 631 12.46 -22.28 -1.28
C GLU A 631 12.43 -20.74 -1.18
N PHE A 632 11.58 -20.20 -0.30
CA PHE A 632 11.54 -18.79 0.00
C PHE A 632 12.88 -18.28 0.52
N LEU A 633 13.49 -18.97 1.50
CA LEU A 633 14.79 -18.58 2.04
C LEU A 633 15.90 -18.65 0.98
N LYS A 634 15.93 -19.70 0.15
CA LYS A 634 16.87 -19.82 -0.98
C LYS A 634 16.71 -18.69 -1.99
N SER A 635 15.47 -18.35 -2.36
CA SER A 635 15.20 -17.24 -3.27
C SER A 635 15.67 -15.90 -2.71
N LYS A 636 15.56 -15.70 -1.39
CA LYS A 636 16.04 -14.49 -0.72
C LYS A 636 17.55 -14.37 -0.73
N VAL A 637 18.27 -15.48 -0.45
CA VAL A 637 19.74 -15.50 -0.54
C VAL A 637 20.21 -15.17 -1.96
N LEU A 638 19.57 -15.72 -2.98
CA LEU A 638 19.89 -15.42 -4.38
C LEU A 638 19.64 -13.94 -4.73
N ILE A 639 18.54 -13.36 -4.23
CA ILE A 639 18.25 -11.93 -4.39
C ILE A 639 19.34 -11.06 -3.79
N TYR A 640 19.77 -11.33 -2.55
CA TYR A 640 20.86 -10.56 -1.91
C TYR A 640 22.20 -10.71 -2.63
N TYR A 641 22.48 -11.88 -3.17
CA TYR A 641 23.66 -12.12 -3.99
C TYR A 641 23.65 -11.25 -5.26
N HIS A 642 22.54 -11.20 -5.99
CA HIS A 642 22.38 -10.33 -7.17
C HIS A 642 22.44 -8.83 -6.83
N ILE A 643 21.87 -8.42 -5.70
CA ILE A 643 21.96 -7.04 -5.22
C ILE A 643 23.43 -6.67 -4.99
N ALA A 644 24.20 -7.55 -4.34
CA ALA A 644 25.61 -7.28 -4.06
C ALA A 644 26.44 -7.13 -5.35
N ILE A 645 26.24 -8.01 -6.33
CA ILE A 645 26.92 -7.93 -7.63
C ILE A 645 26.55 -6.61 -8.34
N ASN A 646 25.28 -6.35 -8.54
CA ASN A 646 24.84 -5.14 -9.26
C ASN A 646 25.32 -3.85 -8.58
N THR A 647 25.41 -3.85 -7.25
CA THR A 647 25.93 -2.69 -6.51
C THR A 647 27.44 -2.52 -6.70
N PHE A 648 28.19 -3.64 -6.74
CA PHE A 648 29.61 -3.61 -7.01
C PHE A 648 29.91 -3.08 -8.41
N ASP A 649 29.18 -3.57 -9.43
CA ASP A 649 29.30 -3.10 -10.81
C ASP A 649 28.98 -1.60 -10.93
N ALA A 650 27.94 -1.12 -10.22
CA ALA A 650 27.58 0.29 -10.22
C ALA A 650 28.69 1.18 -9.60
N ILE A 651 29.30 0.73 -8.51
CA ILE A 651 30.43 1.45 -7.88
C ILE A 651 31.63 1.50 -8.84
N GLN A 652 31.94 0.38 -9.50
CA GLN A 652 33.04 0.32 -10.46
C GLN A 652 32.80 1.27 -11.64
N ASN A 653 31.59 1.31 -12.21
CA ASN A 653 31.22 2.22 -13.29
C ASN A 653 31.37 3.71 -12.90
N ILE A 654 31.03 4.08 -11.67
CA ILE A 654 31.20 5.44 -11.17
C ILE A 654 32.68 5.80 -11.07
N ILE A 655 33.51 4.92 -10.48
CA ILE A 655 34.96 5.12 -10.36
C ILE A 655 35.61 5.26 -11.75
N GLU A 656 35.20 4.42 -12.71
CA GLU A 656 35.72 4.50 -14.09
C GLU A 656 35.29 5.80 -14.78
N SER A 657 34.07 6.28 -14.56
CA SER A 657 33.58 7.55 -15.13
C SER A 657 34.30 8.77 -14.56
N GLU A 658 34.63 8.77 -13.27
CA GLU A 658 35.42 9.86 -12.64
C GLU A 658 36.88 9.86 -13.12
N ASN A 659 37.49 8.67 -13.29
CA ASN A 659 38.85 8.56 -13.82
C ASN A 659 38.97 9.03 -15.28
N ILE A 660 37.90 8.90 -16.09
CA ILE A 660 37.84 9.40 -17.47
C ILE A 660 37.76 10.93 -17.46
N THR A 661 37.02 11.55 -16.52
CA THR A 661 36.94 13.01 -16.41
C THR A 661 38.24 13.63 -15.95
N ASP A 662 38.99 13.02 -15.03
CA ASP A 662 40.31 13.48 -14.60
C ASP A 662 41.35 13.32 -15.72
N SER A 663 41.35 12.25 -16.48
CA SER A 663 42.27 12.02 -17.61
C SER A 663 42.02 13.00 -18.78
N THR A 664 40.82 13.55 -18.92
CA THR A 664 40.49 14.55 -19.93
C THR A 664 40.85 15.98 -19.51
N LEU A 665 40.94 16.24 -18.20
CA LEU A 665 41.42 17.55 -17.68
C LEU A 665 42.95 17.71 -17.73
N ASP A 666 43.69 16.61 -17.61
CA ASP A 666 45.17 16.65 -17.73
C ASP A 666 45.68 16.73 -19.19
N SER A 667 44.82 16.55 -20.19
CA SER A 667 45.18 16.61 -21.61
C SER A 667 45.02 18.00 -22.26
N VAL A 668 44.56 19.00 -21.51
CA VAL A 668 44.46 20.39 -22.00
C VAL A 668 45.61 21.21 -21.38
N SER A 669 46.86 20.95 -21.81
CA SER A 669 47.94 21.92 -21.64
C SER A 669 47.82 23.00 -22.71
N PRO A 670 48.00 24.29 -22.36
CA PRO A 670 47.93 25.37 -23.35
C PRO A 670 49.15 25.32 -24.24
N SER A 671 48.99 24.99 -25.52
CA SER A 671 50.02 25.29 -26.53
C SER A 671 50.12 26.81 -26.69
N ASN A 672 51.19 27.37 -26.17
CA ASN A 672 51.70 28.69 -26.59
C ASN A 672 52.07 28.60 -28.09
N ASN A 673 51.31 29.36 -28.93
CA ASN A 673 51.91 30.26 -29.93
C ASN A 673 50.79 31.13 -30.52
#